data_a9920c54b65d96f63147a6552ee42811
#
_entry.id   a9920c54b65d96f63147a6552ee42811
#
_cell.length_a   1.000
_cell.length_b   1.000
_cell.length_c   1.000
_cell.angle_alpha   90.00
_cell.angle_beta   90.00
_cell.angle_gamma   90.00
#
_symmetry.space_group_name_H-M   'P 1'
#
loop_
_entity.id
_entity.type
_entity.pdbx_description
1 polymer ?
#
loop_
_entity_poly.entity_id
_entity_poly.type
_entity_poly.pdbx_seq_one_letter_code
_entity_poly.pdbx_strand_id
1 'polypeptide(L)'
;MKENKKYSFDEAFEASLRYFGGDELAARVWVNKYAMKDSFGNIYEKSPEDMHWRIANEVARMEQKYKNPISAQEIFDLLDHFRYIIPAGSPMTGIGNNYQIASLSNCFVIGLDGDADSYGAILRIDEEQVQLMKRRGGVGHDLSHVRPKGSPVNNSALTSTGLVPFMERYSNSTREVAQDGRRGALMLSVSIKHPDAEAFVDAKMEEGKVTGANVSVKITDSFMEAAVNDRPFVQQFPINAEQPTYSKEISAKKLWEKIVHNAWKSAEPGVLFWDTIIRESLPDCYADLGFRTVSTNPCGEIPLCPYDSCRLLSINLYSYVKNPFTEEATFDFDLFRKHALLAQRLMDDIVDLEMEKIDRIMEKIKSDPQNDEVKHAEYHLWEKIKEKSGKGRRTGVGITAEGDMIAAMGLRYGTEEATKFAVEVHKTLALSAYRSSVTMAQERGAFSIFEAERERNNPFVLRIKEADPQLYSDMMKYGRRNIACLTIAPTGTTSLMTQTTSGIEPVFLPVYTRRRKVNPNDTEVHVDYVDEVGDSFEEYIVYHKKFLEWMKINGLDTTKKYTQAEINDLVKRSPYYKATANDVDWLMKVRMQGAIQKWVDHSISVTVNLPNNVDEALVNKLYVEAWRSGCKGCTIYRDGSRSGVMISVSKKDKKKKNDNGRETSQDSDLNSSEEKHEHVCTPPQVVEERPQVLDCDVVRFQNNKEKWVAFVGLLDGYPYEIFTGLQDDDEGIVLPKSVTKGKIIKQTNADGTHRYDFQFENKRGYKTTVEGLSEKFNPEYWNYAKLISGVLRYRMPIDHVIHLVGSLQLKDESINTWKNGVERALKKYVTDGTTVSGQTCPICGQETLVYQEGCLICTNCGASRCG
;
A
#
# COMPACT_ATOMS: atom_id res chain seq x y z
N MET A 1 29.74 18.34 24.10
CA MET A 1 29.14 17.32 23.24
C MET A 1 30.17 16.98 22.19
N LYS A 2 30.63 15.73 22.06
CA LYS A 2 31.44 15.33 20.91
C LYS A 2 30.57 15.57 19.66
N GLU A 3 31.05 16.37 18.71
CA GLU A 3 30.38 16.48 17.40
C GLU A 3 30.24 15.08 16.82
N ASN A 4 28.99 14.63 16.67
CA ASN A 4 28.74 13.34 16.03
C ASN A 4 29.13 13.44 14.57
N LYS A 5 29.98 12.53 14.11
CA LYS A 5 30.44 12.47 12.72
C LYS A 5 29.23 12.33 11.78
N LYS A 6 29.22 13.15 10.74
CA LYS A 6 28.23 13.08 9.65
C LYS A 6 28.82 12.31 8.48
N TYR A 7 27.97 11.59 7.78
CA TYR A 7 28.32 10.83 6.58
C TYR A 7 27.50 11.32 5.38
N SER A 8 28.09 11.31 4.20
CA SER A 8 27.36 11.49 2.95
C SER A 8 26.48 10.26 2.66
N PHE A 9 25.52 10.44 1.73
CA PHE A 9 24.73 9.30 1.25
C PHE A 9 25.62 8.21 0.66
N ASP A 10 26.60 8.59 -0.16
CA ASP A 10 27.49 7.64 -0.84
C ASP A 10 28.38 6.87 0.14
N GLU A 11 28.96 7.54 1.16
CA GLU A 11 29.72 6.87 2.21
C GLU A 11 28.88 5.83 2.97
N ALA A 12 27.64 6.20 3.34
CA ALA A 12 26.73 5.30 4.04
C ALA A 12 26.23 4.16 3.12
N PHE A 13 25.97 4.46 1.86
CA PHE A 13 25.54 3.47 0.87
C PHE A 13 26.62 2.44 0.58
N GLU A 14 27.87 2.87 0.30
CA GLU A 14 28.99 1.95 0.06
C GLU A 14 29.31 1.05 1.25
N ALA A 15 29.26 1.59 2.49
CA ALA A 15 29.45 0.80 3.69
C ALA A 15 28.32 -0.23 3.87
N SER A 16 27.09 0.19 3.65
CA SER A 16 25.92 -0.69 3.72
C SER A 16 25.92 -1.75 2.61
N LEU A 17 26.38 -1.40 1.41
CA LEU A 17 26.51 -2.35 0.30
C LEU A 17 27.47 -3.50 0.66
N ARG A 18 28.61 -3.17 1.30
CA ARG A 18 29.52 -4.20 1.83
C ARG A 18 28.88 -5.04 2.93
N TYR A 19 28.15 -4.40 3.84
CA TYR A 19 27.43 -5.09 4.93
C TYR A 19 26.41 -6.11 4.41
N PHE A 20 25.68 -5.77 3.35
CA PHE A 20 24.67 -6.65 2.74
C PHE A 20 25.22 -7.56 1.63
N GLY A 21 26.56 -7.73 1.52
CA GLY A 21 27.19 -8.61 0.55
C GLY A 21 26.87 -8.25 -0.92
N GLY A 22 26.82 -6.95 -1.23
CA GLY A 22 26.57 -6.45 -2.57
C GLY A 22 25.08 -6.28 -2.93
N ASP A 23 24.15 -6.40 -1.98
CA ASP A 23 22.74 -6.18 -2.24
C ASP A 23 22.40 -4.67 -2.21
N GLU A 24 22.33 -4.06 -3.40
CA GLU A 24 22.01 -2.63 -3.55
C GLU A 24 20.64 -2.26 -3.01
N LEU A 25 19.65 -3.13 -3.15
CA LEU A 25 18.28 -2.84 -2.70
C LEU A 25 18.23 -2.78 -1.18
N ALA A 26 18.82 -3.74 -0.50
CA ALA A 26 18.91 -3.77 0.96
C ALA A 26 19.67 -2.54 1.49
N ALA A 27 20.84 -2.22 0.89
CA ALA A 27 21.65 -1.08 1.26
C ALA A 27 20.90 0.25 1.09
N ARG A 28 20.29 0.45 -0.06
CA ARG A 28 19.50 1.66 -0.38
C ARG A 28 18.30 1.84 0.53
N VAL A 29 17.59 0.74 0.83
CA VAL A 29 16.45 0.74 1.75
C VAL A 29 16.90 1.12 3.16
N TRP A 30 18.03 0.57 3.64
CA TRP A 30 18.53 0.93 4.97
C TRP A 30 18.93 2.41 5.05
N VAL A 31 19.74 2.92 4.13
CA VAL A 31 20.19 4.32 4.14
C VAL A 31 19.00 5.28 4.07
N ASN A 32 18.02 4.99 3.19
CA ASN A 32 16.89 5.90 3.01
C ASN A 32 15.90 5.89 4.19
N LYS A 33 15.65 4.72 4.80
CA LYS A 33 14.53 4.56 5.74
C LYS A 33 14.94 4.39 7.21
N TYR A 34 16.14 3.88 7.49
CA TYR A 34 16.50 3.41 8.84
C TYR A 34 17.74 4.04 9.44
N ALA A 35 18.69 4.48 8.63
CA ALA A 35 19.87 5.22 9.12
C ALA A 35 19.42 6.44 9.94
N MET A 36 20.08 6.67 11.06
CA MET A 36 19.76 7.80 11.93
C MET A 36 20.03 9.13 11.25
N LYS A 37 19.01 9.98 11.16
CA LYS A 37 19.04 11.28 10.52
C LYS A 37 18.49 12.37 11.44
N ASP A 38 18.96 13.60 11.23
CA ASP A 38 18.32 14.80 11.77
C ASP A 38 17.22 15.33 10.83
N SER A 39 16.60 16.45 11.22
CA SER A 39 15.54 17.10 10.43
C SER A 39 16.06 17.75 9.13
N PHE A 40 17.37 17.85 8.95
CA PHE A 40 18.03 18.41 7.76
C PHE A 40 18.51 17.31 6.79
N GLY A 41 18.29 16.03 7.13
CA GLY A 41 18.70 14.88 6.32
C GLY A 41 20.16 14.46 6.52
N ASN A 42 20.90 15.03 7.50
CA ASN A 42 22.26 14.59 7.81
C ASN A 42 22.22 13.17 8.38
N ILE A 43 23.10 12.30 7.86
CA ILE A 43 23.21 10.89 8.28
C ILE A 43 24.29 10.78 9.36
N TYR A 44 23.99 10.08 10.46
CA TYR A 44 24.89 9.91 11.61
C TYR A 44 25.36 8.46 11.83
N GLU A 45 24.93 7.54 10.99
CA GLU A 45 25.31 6.13 11.00
C GLU A 45 25.90 5.76 9.64
N LYS A 46 27.04 5.09 9.66
CA LYS A 46 27.76 4.70 8.44
C LYS A 46 27.19 3.41 7.85
N SER A 47 26.75 2.48 8.71
CA SER A 47 26.27 1.16 8.29
C SER A 47 25.21 0.64 9.26
N PRO A 48 24.47 -0.44 8.94
CA PRO A 48 23.57 -1.11 9.89
C PRO A 48 24.21 -1.54 11.20
N GLU A 49 25.52 -1.79 11.21
CA GLU A 49 26.28 -2.12 12.42
C GLU A 49 26.20 -1.00 13.47
N ASP A 50 26.35 0.27 13.06
CA ASP A 50 26.23 1.43 13.96
C ASP A 50 24.82 1.51 14.57
N MET A 51 23.79 1.24 13.74
CA MET A 51 22.40 1.18 14.20
C MET A 51 22.19 0.08 15.25
N HIS A 52 22.72 -1.11 15.01
CA HIS A 52 22.58 -2.24 15.93
C HIS A 52 23.28 -1.95 17.26
N TRP A 53 24.46 -1.33 17.25
CA TRP A 53 25.13 -0.88 18.46
C TRP A 53 24.34 0.20 19.21
N ARG A 54 23.75 1.15 18.51
CA ARG A 54 22.90 2.17 19.13
C ARG A 54 21.72 1.52 19.86
N ILE A 55 21.02 0.59 19.20
CA ILE A 55 19.89 -0.14 19.79
C ILE A 55 20.35 -0.97 20.98
N ALA A 56 21.42 -1.75 20.81
CA ALA A 56 21.95 -2.62 21.85
C ALA A 56 22.35 -1.86 23.11
N ASN A 57 23.01 -0.71 22.97
CA ASN A 57 23.41 0.13 24.11
C ASN A 57 22.20 0.71 24.85
N GLU A 58 21.17 1.17 24.14
CA GLU A 58 19.98 1.74 24.76
C GLU A 58 19.13 0.68 25.47
N VAL A 59 18.98 -0.50 24.89
CA VAL A 59 18.27 -1.61 25.53
C VAL A 59 19.05 -2.10 26.75
N ALA A 60 20.37 -2.26 26.64
CA ALA A 60 21.22 -2.61 27.80
C ALA A 60 21.13 -1.57 28.90
N ARG A 61 20.96 -0.29 28.59
CA ARG A 61 20.72 0.78 29.59
C ARG A 61 19.40 0.54 30.35
N MET A 62 18.35 0.06 29.69
CA MET A 62 17.09 -0.31 30.34
C MET A 62 17.26 -1.55 31.22
N GLU A 63 17.97 -2.55 30.75
CA GLU A 63 18.24 -3.78 31.50
C GLU A 63 18.94 -3.52 32.84
N GLN A 64 19.81 -2.47 32.96
CA GLN A 64 20.46 -2.08 34.23
C GLN A 64 19.45 -1.69 35.33
N LYS A 65 18.19 -1.44 35.01
CA LYS A 65 17.14 -1.18 36.01
C LYS A 65 16.67 -2.47 36.71
N TYR A 66 16.99 -3.63 36.15
CA TYR A 66 16.46 -4.92 36.55
C TYR A 66 17.55 -5.91 36.99
N LYS A 67 17.09 -7.03 37.56
CA LYS A 67 17.98 -8.11 37.94
C LYS A 67 18.48 -8.89 36.73
N ASN A 68 19.70 -9.38 36.76
CA ASN A 68 20.33 -10.18 35.70
C ASN A 68 20.29 -9.47 34.34
N PRO A 69 20.87 -8.26 34.22
CA PRO A 69 20.81 -7.49 32.99
C PRO A 69 21.55 -8.20 31.85
N ILE A 70 20.97 -8.15 30.63
CA ILE A 70 21.62 -8.60 29.41
C ILE A 70 22.62 -7.51 28.98
N SER A 71 23.81 -7.91 28.55
CA SER A 71 24.84 -7.00 28.08
C SER A 71 24.54 -6.43 26.68
N ALA A 72 25.10 -5.26 26.38
CA ALA A 72 24.99 -4.67 25.03
C ALA A 72 25.59 -5.59 23.96
N GLN A 73 26.66 -6.34 24.29
CA GLN A 73 27.25 -7.29 23.32
C GLN A 73 26.29 -8.44 23.01
N GLU A 74 25.67 -9.05 24.01
CA GLU A 74 24.68 -10.11 23.79
C GLU A 74 23.48 -9.64 22.96
N ILE A 75 23.02 -8.40 23.18
CA ILE A 75 21.93 -7.81 22.40
C ILE A 75 22.39 -7.54 20.97
N PHE A 76 23.60 -6.99 20.78
CA PHE A 76 24.18 -6.76 19.45
C PHE A 76 24.28 -8.07 18.65
N ASP A 77 24.78 -9.15 19.26
CA ASP A 77 24.91 -10.47 18.62
C ASP A 77 23.57 -11.05 18.15
N LEU A 78 22.45 -10.69 18.80
CA LEU A 78 21.10 -11.05 18.38
C LEU A 78 20.62 -10.26 17.17
N LEU A 79 21.06 -8.99 17.04
CA LEU A 79 20.59 -8.05 16.01
C LEU A 79 21.45 -8.07 14.76
N ASP A 80 22.75 -8.27 14.89
CA ASP A 80 23.73 -8.05 13.84
C ASP A 80 23.46 -8.90 12.59
N HIS A 81 23.71 -8.31 11.43
CA HIS A 81 23.37 -8.87 10.11
C HIS A 81 21.88 -9.23 9.94
N PHE A 82 20.98 -8.68 10.77
CA PHE A 82 19.55 -9.03 10.78
C PHE A 82 19.34 -10.54 10.90
N ARG A 83 20.26 -11.19 11.63
CA ARG A 83 20.35 -12.64 11.64
C ARG A 83 19.23 -13.29 12.45
N TYR A 84 19.01 -12.86 13.69
CA TYR A 84 18.09 -13.52 14.61
C TYR A 84 16.89 -12.68 14.97
N ILE A 85 17.11 -11.47 15.47
CA ILE A 85 16.08 -10.55 15.95
C ILE A 85 16.12 -9.27 15.15
N ILE A 86 14.99 -8.85 14.63
CA ILE A 86 14.83 -7.67 13.78
C ILE A 86 13.76 -6.77 14.42
N PRO A 87 14.11 -5.65 15.05
CA PRO A 87 13.14 -4.65 15.47
C PRO A 87 12.39 -4.09 14.27
N ALA A 88 11.13 -3.72 14.45
CA ALA A 88 10.37 -3.08 13.38
C ALA A 88 10.82 -1.63 13.13
N GLY A 89 10.27 -1.00 12.10
CA GLY A 89 10.76 0.28 11.60
C GLY A 89 10.81 1.40 12.64
N SER A 90 9.79 1.57 13.48
CA SER A 90 9.78 2.63 14.49
C SER A 90 10.82 2.39 15.61
N PRO A 91 10.96 1.19 16.18
CA PRO A 91 12.08 0.87 17.06
C PRO A 91 13.46 1.08 16.40
N MET A 92 13.68 0.59 15.17
CA MET A 92 14.96 0.76 14.47
C MET A 92 15.37 2.23 14.31
N THR A 93 14.44 3.08 13.93
CA THR A 93 14.73 4.50 13.68
C THR A 93 14.74 5.34 14.96
N GLY A 94 13.95 4.95 15.98
CA GLY A 94 13.65 5.79 17.14
C GLY A 94 14.48 5.49 18.39
N ILE A 95 14.87 4.24 18.62
CA ILE A 95 15.67 3.88 19.82
C ILE A 95 17.01 4.62 19.76
N GLY A 96 17.34 5.37 20.82
CA GLY A 96 18.58 6.17 20.90
C GLY A 96 18.66 7.37 19.93
N ASN A 97 17.66 7.59 19.09
CA ASN A 97 17.60 8.76 18.23
C ASN A 97 17.10 9.98 19.03
N ASN A 98 17.96 11.00 19.17
CA ASN A 98 17.66 12.24 19.88
C ASN A 98 17.39 13.42 18.92
N TYR A 99 17.53 13.24 17.61
CA TYR A 99 17.30 14.26 16.60
C TYR A 99 15.82 14.36 16.20
N GLN A 100 15.09 13.24 16.29
CA GLN A 100 13.67 13.17 15.94
C GLN A 100 12.85 12.76 17.18
N ILE A 101 11.83 13.55 17.51
CA ILE A 101 10.92 13.26 18.61
C ILE A 101 9.73 12.47 18.05
N ALA A 102 9.86 11.14 18.08
CA ALA A 102 8.89 10.19 17.55
C ALA A 102 8.66 9.03 18.51
N SER A 103 7.54 8.35 18.36
CA SER A 103 7.19 7.14 19.11
C SER A 103 7.96 5.92 18.59
N LEU A 104 8.21 4.94 19.46
CA LEU A 104 8.70 3.62 19.10
C LEU A 104 7.57 2.65 18.73
N SER A 105 6.32 3.05 18.97
CA SER A 105 5.15 2.26 18.56
C SER A 105 4.90 2.39 17.08
N ASN A 106 4.65 1.27 16.42
CA ASN A 106 4.35 1.24 14.99
C ASN A 106 2.88 1.56 14.71
N CYS A 107 1.99 1.16 15.63
CA CYS A 107 0.56 1.09 15.40
C CYS A 107 -0.23 1.53 16.64
N PHE A 108 -1.31 2.25 16.36
CA PHE A 108 -2.24 2.78 17.35
C PHE A 108 -3.68 2.53 16.91
N VAL A 109 -4.59 2.40 17.86
CA VAL A 109 -6.01 2.57 17.64
C VAL A 109 -6.48 3.75 18.49
N ILE A 110 -7.30 4.60 17.91
CA ILE A 110 -7.94 5.71 18.58
C ILE A 110 -9.44 5.56 18.56
N GLY A 111 -10.12 6.32 19.37
CA GLY A 111 -11.56 6.37 19.49
C GLY A 111 -11.90 7.19 20.71
N LEU A 112 -13.10 7.69 20.77
CA LEU A 112 -13.53 8.43 21.96
C LEU A 112 -14.02 7.45 23.04
N ASP A 113 -13.84 7.85 24.27
CA ASP A 113 -14.45 7.15 25.41
C ASP A 113 -15.96 7.30 25.30
N GLY A 114 -16.65 6.21 24.99
CA GLY A 114 -18.08 6.17 24.73
C GLY A 114 -18.46 6.28 23.25
N ASP A 115 -19.75 6.11 22.97
CA ASP A 115 -20.31 6.07 21.61
C ASP A 115 -20.68 7.47 21.08
N ALA A 116 -19.78 8.45 21.29
CA ALA A 116 -20.04 9.81 20.85
C ALA A 116 -19.93 9.95 19.34
N ASP A 117 -21.00 10.35 18.68
CA ASP A 117 -21.07 10.63 17.25
C ASP A 117 -21.35 12.11 16.95
N SER A 118 -21.05 12.99 17.90
CA SER A 118 -21.14 14.42 17.67
C SER A 118 -20.08 14.90 16.67
N TYR A 119 -20.37 16.01 15.98
CA TYR A 119 -19.41 16.59 15.03
C TYR A 119 -18.07 16.92 15.69
N GLY A 120 -18.10 17.40 16.94
CA GLY A 120 -16.89 17.65 17.72
C GLY A 120 -16.09 16.38 17.98
N ALA A 121 -16.76 15.26 18.29
CA ALA A 121 -16.10 13.96 18.48
C ALA A 121 -15.45 13.46 17.18
N ILE A 122 -16.14 13.55 16.05
CA ILE A 122 -15.63 13.17 14.72
C ILE A 122 -14.38 13.98 14.34
N LEU A 123 -14.42 15.30 14.55
CA LEU A 123 -13.28 16.19 14.30
C LEU A 123 -12.11 15.92 15.26
N ARG A 124 -12.39 15.57 16.51
CA ARG A 124 -11.36 15.21 17.49
C ARG A 124 -10.58 13.95 17.04
N ILE A 125 -11.26 12.95 16.51
CA ILE A 125 -10.60 11.75 15.97
C ILE A 125 -9.71 12.11 14.78
N ASP A 126 -10.14 13.02 13.90
CA ASP A 126 -9.34 13.50 12.76
C ASP A 126 -8.06 14.20 13.24
N GLU A 127 -8.15 15.06 14.24
CA GLU A 127 -7.00 15.70 14.86
C GLU A 127 -6.06 14.69 15.52
N GLU A 128 -6.57 13.78 16.34
CA GLU A 128 -5.78 12.75 17.02
C GLU A 128 -5.04 11.84 16.01
N GLN A 129 -5.70 11.48 14.90
CA GLN A 129 -5.10 10.72 13.81
C GLN A 129 -3.84 11.41 13.25
N VAL A 130 -3.94 12.70 12.92
CA VAL A 130 -2.83 13.48 12.38
C VAL A 130 -1.71 13.63 13.41
N GLN A 131 -2.05 13.87 14.68
CA GLN A 131 -1.07 14.00 15.77
C GLN A 131 -0.25 12.72 15.95
N LEU A 132 -0.82 11.53 15.78
CA LEU A 132 -0.10 10.26 15.84
C LEU A 132 0.74 10.03 14.58
N MET A 133 0.20 10.33 13.40
CA MET A 133 0.90 10.12 12.13
C MET A 133 2.16 10.97 12.04
N LYS A 134 2.15 12.22 12.50
CA LYS A 134 3.36 13.06 12.55
C LYS A 134 4.45 12.51 13.48
N ARG A 135 4.11 11.60 14.40
CA ARG A 135 5.04 10.89 15.30
C ARG A 135 5.34 9.47 14.81
N ARG A 136 5.11 9.17 13.51
CA ARG A 136 5.39 7.93 12.78
C ARG A 136 4.46 6.75 13.09
N GLY A 137 3.34 6.96 13.78
CA GLY A 137 2.34 5.94 14.05
C GLY A 137 1.44 5.66 12.85
N GLY A 138 1.13 4.38 12.60
CA GLY A 138 -0.05 3.99 11.81
C GLY A 138 -1.27 3.97 12.72
N VAL A 139 -2.43 4.37 12.20
CA VAL A 139 -3.64 4.58 13.00
C VAL A 139 -4.79 3.74 12.48
N GLY A 140 -5.59 3.19 13.37
CA GLY A 140 -6.89 2.59 13.06
C GLY A 140 -7.99 3.17 13.94
N HIS A 141 -9.18 3.27 13.40
CA HIS A 141 -10.37 3.56 14.20
C HIS A 141 -11.66 3.01 13.57
N ASP A 142 -12.69 2.87 14.40
CA ASP A 142 -13.94 2.26 14.03
C ASP A 142 -15.02 3.32 13.80
N LEU A 143 -15.81 3.14 12.76
CA LEU A 143 -16.90 4.05 12.40
C LEU A 143 -18.28 3.53 12.85
N SER A 144 -18.35 2.39 13.51
CA SER A 144 -19.63 1.75 13.88
C SER A 144 -20.48 2.56 14.87
N HIS A 145 -19.89 3.54 15.54
CA HIS A 145 -20.56 4.44 16.48
C HIS A 145 -21.17 5.69 15.82
N VAL A 146 -20.81 5.97 14.56
CA VAL A 146 -21.38 7.12 13.83
C VAL A 146 -22.76 6.75 13.30
N ARG A 147 -23.76 7.62 13.55
CA ARG A 147 -25.15 7.36 13.14
C ARG A 147 -25.28 7.20 11.61
N PRO A 148 -26.18 6.31 11.15
CA PRO A 148 -26.36 6.02 9.73
C PRO A 148 -26.96 7.21 8.98
N LYS A 149 -26.84 7.17 7.65
CA LYS A 149 -27.44 8.14 6.73
C LYS A 149 -28.94 8.27 6.94
N GLY A 150 -29.43 9.53 6.99
CA GLY A 150 -30.85 9.82 7.18
C GLY A 150 -31.32 9.84 8.64
N SER A 151 -30.46 9.44 9.61
CA SER A 151 -30.80 9.58 11.03
C SER A 151 -30.96 11.04 11.43
N PRO A 152 -31.88 11.38 12.34
CA PRO A 152 -32.11 12.74 12.77
C PRO A 152 -30.87 13.32 13.49
N VAL A 153 -30.62 14.60 13.25
CA VAL A 153 -29.60 15.40 13.96
C VAL A 153 -30.26 16.71 14.46
N ASN A 154 -29.85 17.15 15.66
CA ASN A 154 -30.40 18.37 16.29
C ASN A 154 -29.63 19.63 15.83
N ASN A 155 -29.49 19.80 14.51
CA ASN A 155 -28.91 21.00 13.92
C ASN A 155 -29.62 21.37 12.60
N SER A 156 -29.16 22.40 11.91
CA SER A 156 -29.79 22.90 10.67
C SER A 156 -29.75 21.91 9.48
N ALA A 157 -28.95 20.85 9.55
CA ALA A 157 -28.92 19.82 8.52
C ALA A 157 -30.07 18.80 8.60
N LEU A 158 -30.72 18.70 9.76
CA LEU A 158 -31.87 17.83 10.10
C LEU A 158 -31.56 16.34 10.03
N THR A 159 -30.71 15.88 9.10
CA THR A 159 -30.40 14.48 8.93
C THR A 159 -28.87 14.26 8.74
N SER A 160 -28.39 13.08 9.17
CA SER A 160 -27.01 12.63 8.99
C SER A 160 -26.70 12.28 7.53
N THR A 161 -25.48 12.58 7.10
CA THR A 161 -24.93 12.17 5.78
C THR A 161 -24.41 10.73 5.76
N GLY A 162 -24.32 10.08 6.93
CA GLY A 162 -23.77 8.72 7.07
C GLY A 162 -22.25 8.66 7.10
N LEU A 163 -21.68 7.46 6.86
CA LEU A 163 -20.26 7.18 7.08
C LEU A 163 -19.33 7.74 5.98
N VAL A 164 -19.74 7.68 4.71
CA VAL A 164 -18.85 7.89 3.55
C VAL A 164 -18.16 9.26 3.57
N PRO A 165 -18.83 10.40 3.84
CA PRO A 165 -18.16 11.71 3.90
C PRO A 165 -17.06 11.80 4.96
N PHE A 166 -17.24 11.10 6.09
CA PHE A 166 -16.22 11.04 7.14
C PHE A 166 -15.06 10.13 6.77
N MET A 167 -15.30 9.04 6.03
CA MET A 167 -14.23 8.21 5.46
C MET A 167 -13.34 9.03 4.53
N GLU A 168 -13.93 9.86 3.66
CA GLU A 168 -13.19 10.74 2.75
C GLU A 168 -12.36 11.77 3.54
N ARG A 169 -12.95 12.37 4.58
CA ARG A 169 -12.26 13.31 5.46
C ARG A 169 -10.99 12.69 6.07
N TYR A 170 -11.12 11.56 6.75
CA TYR A 170 -10.01 10.86 7.40
C TYR A 170 -8.96 10.38 6.40
N SER A 171 -9.40 9.94 5.22
CA SER A 171 -8.52 9.59 4.12
C SER A 171 -7.70 10.78 3.61
N ASN A 172 -8.30 11.97 3.51
CA ASN A 172 -7.63 13.19 3.08
C ASN A 172 -6.57 13.63 4.09
N SER A 173 -6.92 13.71 5.37
CA SER A 173 -5.99 14.06 6.45
C SER A 173 -4.77 13.12 6.50
N THR A 174 -4.98 11.82 6.22
CA THR A 174 -3.87 10.84 6.13
C THR A 174 -2.88 11.18 5.02
N ARG A 175 -3.36 11.70 3.87
CA ARG A 175 -2.51 12.05 2.73
C ARG A 175 -1.69 13.32 2.95
N GLU A 176 -2.13 14.20 3.82
CA GLU A 176 -1.46 15.45 4.17
C GLU A 176 -0.19 15.21 4.99
N VAL A 177 -0.13 14.11 5.76
CA VAL A 177 0.99 13.83 6.65
C VAL A 177 2.08 13.06 5.95
N ALA A 178 3.22 13.72 5.71
CA ALA A 178 4.44 13.08 5.25
C ALA A 178 5.26 12.55 6.44
N GLN A 179 5.80 11.34 6.32
CA GLN A 179 6.63 10.68 7.34
C GLN A 179 8.03 10.36 6.78
N ASP A 180 8.76 11.35 6.29
CA ASP A 180 10.11 11.18 5.72
C ASP A 180 10.15 10.05 4.66
N GLY A 181 9.50 10.29 3.52
CA GLY A 181 9.41 9.33 2.41
C GLY A 181 8.41 8.17 2.63
N ARG A 182 7.65 8.17 3.73
CA ARG A 182 6.56 7.26 4.03
C ARG A 182 5.26 8.06 4.15
N ARG A 183 4.17 7.57 3.57
CA ARG A 183 2.82 8.15 3.76
C ARG A 183 2.25 7.70 5.10
N GLY A 184 1.34 8.48 5.67
CA GLY A 184 0.50 8.07 6.78
C GLY A 184 -0.23 6.75 6.41
N ALA A 185 -0.53 5.94 7.41
CA ALA A 185 -1.26 4.69 7.23
C ALA A 185 -2.50 4.68 8.13
N LEU A 186 -3.66 4.42 7.53
CA LEU A 186 -4.96 4.45 8.20
C LEU A 186 -5.72 3.15 7.95
N MET A 187 -6.39 2.65 8.99
CA MET A 187 -7.44 1.63 8.91
C MET A 187 -8.77 2.26 9.34
N LEU A 188 -9.77 2.15 8.49
CA LEU A 188 -11.16 2.42 8.83
C LEU A 188 -11.92 1.10 8.89
N SER A 189 -12.61 0.85 9.99
CA SER A 189 -13.44 -0.36 10.16
C SER A 189 -14.89 -0.01 10.46
N VAL A 190 -15.78 -0.94 10.09
CA VAL A 190 -17.21 -0.86 10.44
C VAL A 190 -17.74 -2.25 10.74
N SER A 191 -18.67 -2.33 11.69
CA SER A 191 -19.42 -3.58 11.94
C SER A 191 -20.40 -3.87 10.81
N ILE A 192 -20.50 -5.13 10.40
CA ILE A 192 -21.52 -5.58 9.43
C ILE A 192 -22.94 -5.33 9.91
N LYS A 193 -23.14 -5.17 11.23
CA LYS A 193 -24.43 -4.83 11.83
C LYS A 193 -24.85 -3.39 11.55
N HIS A 194 -23.92 -2.53 11.12
CA HIS A 194 -24.23 -1.10 10.91
C HIS A 194 -25.07 -0.92 9.64
N PRO A 195 -26.14 -0.07 9.67
CA PRO A 195 -27.02 0.15 8.51
C PRO A 195 -26.33 0.66 7.25
N ASP A 196 -25.24 1.45 7.40
CA ASP A 196 -24.42 1.95 6.29
C ASP A 196 -23.28 1.01 5.89
N ALA A 197 -23.24 -0.24 6.38
CA ALA A 197 -22.15 -1.16 6.04
C ALA A 197 -22.04 -1.41 4.53
N GLU A 198 -23.16 -1.44 3.82
CA GLU A 198 -23.15 -1.56 2.35
C GLU A 198 -22.51 -0.35 1.68
N ALA A 199 -22.85 0.87 2.09
CA ALA A 199 -22.24 2.10 1.55
C ALA A 199 -20.73 2.18 1.88
N PHE A 200 -20.34 1.71 3.07
CA PHE A 200 -18.94 1.60 3.46
C PHE A 200 -18.15 0.64 2.54
N VAL A 201 -18.72 -0.53 2.24
CA VAL A 201 -18.14 -1.53 1.33
C VAL A 201 -17.94 -0.97 -0.07
N ASP A 202 -18.88 -0.14 -0.54
CA ASP A 202 -18.82 0.47 -1.88
C ASP A 202 -17.95 1.73 -1.95
N ALA A 203 -17.52 2.30 -0.83
CA ALA A 203 -16.87 3.61 -0.78
C ALA A 203 -15.57 3.72 -1.60
N LYS A 204 -14.88 2.61 -1.84
CA LYS A 204 -13.65 2.56 -2.65
C LYS A 204 -13.86 2.04 -4.08
N MET A 205 -15.08 1.76 -4.45
CA MET A 205 -15.40 1.31 -5.81
C MET A 205 -15.39 2.47 -6.82
N GLU A 206 -15.54 3.69 -6.35
CA GLU A 206 -15.34 4.89 -7.15
C GLU A 206 -13.84 5.25 -7.16
N GLU A 207 -13.27 5.40 -8.35
CA GLU A 207 -11.87 5.75 -8.53
C GLU A 207 -11.55 7.09 -7.86
N GLY A 208 -10.40 7.17 -7.15
CA GLY A 208 -9.98 8.38 -6.45
C GLY A 208 -10.58 8.60 -5.06
N LYS A 209 -11.61 7.85 -4.63
CA LYS A 209 -12.21 7.99 -3.30
C LYS A 209 -11.48 7.15 -2.23
N VAL A 210 -11.39 7.69 -1.02
CA VAL A 210 -10.84 7.04 0.19
C VAL A 210 -9.45 6.39 -0.06
N THR A 211 -8.61 7.01 -0.87
CA THR A 211 -7.30 6.45 -1.29
C THR A 211 -6.25 6.46 -0.18
N GLY A 212 -6.44 7.24 0.89
CA GLY A 212 -5.53 7.35 2.04
C GLY A 212 -5.80 6.34 3.15
N ALA A 213 -6.80 5.47 3.02
CA ALA A 213 -7.17 4.52 4.06
C ALA A 213 -7.32 3.10 3.52
N ASN A 214 -6.93 2.09 4.31
CA ASN A 214 -7.41 0.73 4.16
C ASN A 214 -8.78 0.62 4.81
N VAL A 215 -9.68 -0.16 4.23
CA VAL A 215 -11.03 -0.36 4.76
C VAL A 215 -11.28 -1.84 5.06
N SER A 216 -11.86 -2.13 6.22
CA SER A 216 -12.18 -3.52 6.62
C SER A 216 -13.54 -3.60 7.28
N VAL A 217 -14.26 -4.67 6.99
CA VAL A 217 -15.57 -4.96 7.59
C VAL A 217 -15.42 -5.98 8.72
N LYS A 218 -15.97 -5.65 9.89
CA LYS A 218 -16.05 -6.54 11.05
C LYS A 218 -17.23 -7.47 10.89
N ILE A 219 -16.96 -8.73 10.55
CA ILE A 219 -17.94 -9.77 10.25
C ILE A 219 -18.19 -10.60 11.51
N THR A 220 -19.46 -10.81 11.85
CA THR A 220 -19.88 -11.70 12.96
C THR A 220 -20.12 -13.12 12.49
N ASP A 221 -19.99 -14.11 13.39
CA ASP A 221 -20.34 -15.51 13.10
C ASP A 221 -21.80 -15.64 12.66
N SER A 222 -22.72 -14.91 13.31
CA SER A 222 -24.16 -14.90 12.95
C SER A 222 -24.41 -14.37 11.53
N PHE A 223 -23.64 -13.36 11.07
CA PHE A 223 -23.74 -12.90 9.69
C PHE A 223 -23.21 -13.95 8.70
N MET A 224 -22.08 -14.59 8.99
CA MET A 224 -21.52 -15.64 8.12
C MET A 224 -22.47 -16.82 8.01
N GLU A 225 -23.04 -17.25 9.13
CA GLU A 225 -24.06 -18.32 9.13
C GLU A 225 -25.31 -17.95 8.32
N ALA A 226 -25.77 -16.70 8.44
CA ALA A 226 -26.89 -16.21 7.66
C ALA A 226 -26.55 -16.14 6.16
N ALA A 227 -25.37 -15.66 5.79
CA ALA A 227 -24.94 -15.52 4.40
C ALA A 227 -24.77 -16.89 3.71
N VAL A 228 -24.12 -17.85 4.38
CA VAL A 228 -23.89 -19.20 3.84
C VAL A 228 -25.19 -19.98 3.69
N ASN A 229 -26.17 -19.78 4.59
CA ASN A 229 -27.46 -20.48 4.60
C ASN A 229 -28.60 -19.69 3.95
N ASP A 230 -28.30 -18.59 3.26
CA ASP A 230 -29.27 -17.72 2.57
C ASP A 230 -30.41 -17.26 3.49
N ARG A 231 -30.07 -16.76 4.68
CA ARG A 231 -31.01 -16.26 5.69
C ARG A 231 -30.97 -14.72 5.76
N PRO A 232 -32.06 -14.10 6.23
CA PRO A 232 -32.06 -12.68 6.52
C PRO A 232 -31.11 -12.36 7.69
N PHE A 233 -30.62 -11.11 7.72
CA PHE A 233 -29.80 -10.56 8.78
C PHE A 233 -30.31 -9.17 9.16
N VAL A 234 -30.28 -8.85 10.45
CA VAL A 234 -30.73 -7.54 10.93
C VAL A 234 -29.54 -6.62 11.14
N GLN A 235 -29.55 -5.50 10.45
CA GLN A 235 -28.70 -4.35 10.74
C GLN A 235 -29.41 -3.39 11.68
N GLN A 236 -28.67 -2.78 12.60
CA GLN A 236 -29.26 -1.88 13.60
C GLN A 236 -28.26 -0.80 14.04
N PHE A 237 -28.84 0.28 14.60
CA PHE A 237 -28.07 1.33 15.25
C PHE A 237 -28.75 1.82 16.55
N PRO A 238 -28.02 2.02 17.64
CA PRO A 238 -26.63 1.58 17.87
C PRO A 238 -26.44 0.07 17.71
N ILE A 239 -25.27 -0.35 17.20
CA ILE A 239 -25.03 -1.76 16.75
C ILE A 239 -25.19 -2.82 17.85
N ASN A 240 -25.03 -2.45 19.11
CA ASN A 240 -25.13 -3.35 20.26
C ASN A 240 -26.28 -2.98 21.23
N ALA A 241 -27.20 -2.07 20.81
CA ALA A 241 -28.31 -1.69 21.66
C ALA A 241 -29.38 -2.80 21.73
N GLU A 242 -29.92 -3.07 22.92
CA GLU A 242 -31.07 -3.96 23.09
C GLU A 242 -32.33 -3.36 22.45
N GLN A 243 -32.45 -2.04 22.48
CA GLN A 243 -33.52 -1.27 21.85
C GLN A 243 -32.91 -0.28 20.85
N PRO A 244 -32.62 -0.71 19.61
CA PRO A 244 -32.03 0.15 18.59
C PRO A 244 -33.01 1.24 18.13
N THR A 245 -32.46 2.42 17.82
CA THR A 245 -33.23 3.53 17.23
C THR A 245 -33.53 3.32 15.74
N TYR A 246 -32.74 2.46 15.10
CA TYR A 246 -32.89 2.06 13.71
C TYR A 246 -32.66 0.57 13.57
N SER A 247 -33.50 -0.12 12.80
CA SER A 247 -33.36 -1.54 12.48
C SER A 247 -33.84 -1.82 11.05
N LYS A 248 -33.10 -2.64 10.32
CA LYS A 248 -33.42 -3.01 8.96
C LYS A 248 -33.03 -4.47 8.70
N GLU A 249 -33.95 -5.26 8.18
CA GLU A 249 -33.66 -6.59 7.69
C GLU A 249 -33.11 -6.53 6.27
N ILE A 250 -32.03 -7.28 6.03
CA ILE A 250 -31.34 -7.38 4.73
C ILE A 250 -31.11 -8.85 4.35
N SER A 251 -30.81 -9.10 3.08
CA SER A 251 -30.27 -10.38 2.65
C SER A 251 -28.77 -10.44 2.98
N ALA A 252 -28.40 -11.29 3.94
CA ALA A 252 -26.99 -11.51 4.30
C ALA A 252 -26.18 -11.99 3.09
N LYS A 253 -26.74 -12.90 2.29
CA LYS A 253 -26.10 -13.45 1.08
C LYS A 253 -25.77 -12.36 0.07
N LYS A 254 -26.69 -11.46 -0.25
CA LYS A 254 -26.45 -10.37 -1.22
C LYS A 254 -25.36 -9.41 -0.75
N LEU A 255 -25.35 -9.05 0.52
CA LEU A 255 -24.32 -8.19 1.07
C LEU A 255 -22.95 -8.91 1.07
N TRP A 256 -22.92 -10.19 1.38
CA TRP A 256 -21.72 -11.02 1.32
C TRP A 256 -21.17 -11.15 -0.11
N GLU A 257 -22.01 -11.43 -1.09
CA GLU A 257 -21.66 -11.48 -2.50
C GLU A 257 -21.07 -10.13 -2.97
N LYS A 258 -21.61 -9.01 -2.52
CA LYS A 258 -21.07 -7.66 -2.78
C LYS A 258 -19.67 -7.48 -2.16
N ILE A 259 -19.45 -7.89 -0.91
CA ILE A 259 -18.13 -7.84 -0.26
C ILE A 259 -17.11 -8.66 -1.06
N VAL A 260 -17.48 -9.87 -1.47
CA VAL A 260 -16.64 -10.77 -2.29
C VAL A 260 -16.33 -10.13 -3.65
N HIS A 261 -17.34 -9.58 -4.33
CA HIS A 261 -17.17 -8.89 -5.62
C HIS A 261 -16.19 -7.70 -5.50
N ASN A 262 -16.39 -6.83 -4.51
CA ASN A 262 -15.55 -5.66 -4.31
C ASN A 262 -14.11 -6.05 -3.99
N ALA A 263 -13.92 -7.05 -3.12
CA ALA A 263 -12.58 -7.57 -2.81
C ALA A 263 -11.90 -8.19 -4.04
N TRP A 264 -12.63 -8.94 -4.87
CA TRP A 264 -12.13 -9.48 -6.12
C TRP A 264 -11.73 -8.38 -7.11
N LYS A 265 -12.52 -7.30 -7.21
CA LYS A 265 -12.31 -6.22 -8.17
C LYS A 265 -11.22 -5.22 -7.74
N SER A 266 -11.18 -4.84 -6.45
CA SER A 266 -10.32 -3.75 -5.93
C SER A 266 -9.38 -4.16 -4.80
N ALA A 267 -9.36 -5.44 -4.39
CA ALA A 267 -8.65 -5.96 -3.21
C ALA A 267 -9.12 -5.34 -1.88
N GLU A 268 -10.29 -4.72 -1.84
CA GLU A 268 -10.92 -4.15 -0.65
C GLU A 268 -12.45 -4.28 -0.74
N PRO A 269 -13.17 -4.39 0.40
CA PRO A 269 -12.65 -4.32 1.78
C PRO A 269 -11.91 -5.58 2.21
N GLY A 270 -11.04 -5.45 3.23
CA GLY A 270 -10.57 -6.57 4.02
C GLY A 270 -11.67 -7.11 4.93
N VAL A 271 -11.53 -8.36 5.36
CA VAL A 271 -12.49 -9.03 6.25
C VAL A 271 -11.82 -9.30 7.60
N LEU A 272 -12.48 -8.87 8.68
CA LEU A 272 -12.11 -9.16 10.07
C LEU A 272 -13.20 -10.04 10.70
N PHE A 273 -12.87 -11.27 11.07
CA PHE A 273 -13.79 -12.19 11.74
C PHE A 273 -13.88 -11.82 13.22
N TRP A 274 -14.80 -10.88 13.49
CA TRP A 274 -14.82 -10.12 14.73
C TRP A 274 -15.09 -10.97 15.96
N ASP A 275 -15.99 -11.95 15.87
CA ASP A 275 -16.27 -12.81 17.01
C ASP A 275 -15.09 -13.72 17.35
N THR A 276 -14.32 -14.15 16.35
CA THR A 276 -13.07 -14.89 16.58
C THR A 276 -12.01 -13.99 17.22
N ILE A 277 -11.89 -12.72 16.78
CA ILE A 277 -10.96 -11.76 17.38
C ILE A 277 -11.27 -11.59 18.86
N ILE A 278 -12.54 -11.30 19.21
CA ILE A 278 -12.93 -11.01 20.59
C ILE A 278 -12.84 -12.26 21.48
N ARG A 279 -13.30 -13.42 20.99
CA ARG A 279 -13.27 -14.69 21.73
C ARG A 279 -11.85 -15.11 22.13
N GLU A 280 -10.88 -14.86 21.27
CA GLU A 280 -9.48 -15.24 21.47
C GLU A 280 -8.63 -14.15 22.14
N SER A 281 -9.18 -12.95 22.31
CA SER A 281 -8.46 -11.79 22.82
C SER A 281 -8.24 -11.86 24.34
N LEU A 282 -6.99 -11.81 24.78
CA LEU A 282 -6.64 -11.66 26.20
C LEU A 282 -6.94 -10.26 26.74
N PRO A 283 -6.63 -9.17 26.02
CA PRO A 283 -6.99 -7.82 26.46
C PRO A 283 -8.48 -7.62 26.73
N ASP A 284 -9.36 -8.30 25.97
CA ASP A 284 -10.81 -8.19 26.17
C ASP A 284 -11.30 -8.83 27.48
N CYS A 285 -10.49 -9.66 28.14
CA CYS A 285 -10.74 -10.08 29.53
C CYS A 285 -10.76 -8.89 30.50
N TYR A 286 -10.20 -7.75 30.11
CA TYR A 286 -10.14 -6.47 30.85
C TYR A 286 -10.97 -5.36 30.17
N ALA A 287 -12.01 -5.72 29.41
CA ALA A 287 -12.82 -4.78 28.65
C ALA A 287 -13.48 -3.70 29.53
N ASP A 288 -13.93 -4.06 30.74
CA ASP A 288 -14.48 -3.17 31.76
C ASP A 288 -13.45 -2.23 32.38
N LEU A 289 -12.15 -2.56 32.29
CA LEU A 289 -11.03 -1.72 32.69
C LEU A 289 -10.46 -0.88 31.53
N GLY A 290 -11.21 -0.78 30.45
CA GLY A 290 -10.89 0.05 29.29
C GLY A 290 -10.03 -0.63 28.22
N PHE A 291 -9.90 -1.96 28.21
CA PHE A 291 -9.15 -2.72 27.22
C PHE A 291 -10.03 -3.41 26.17
N ARG A 292 -11.27 -2.96 25.99
CA ARG A 292 -12.17 -3.47 24.95
C ARG A 292 -11.62 -3.17 23.55
N THR A 293 -11.42 -4.19 22.76
CA THR A 293 -10.98 -4.09 21.36
C THR A 293 -12.07 -3.47 20.49
N VAL A 294 -11.73 -2.46 19.71
CA VAL A 294 -12.68 -1.72 18.84
C VAL A 294 -12.31 -1.76 17.36
N SER A 295 -11.01 -1.81 17.03
CA SER A 295 -10.51 -1.82 15.66
C SER A 295 -9.14 -2.52 15.60
N THR A 296 -8.49 -2.47 14.43
CA THR A 296 -7.14 -2.95 14.24
C THR A 296 -6.24 -1.82 13.72
N ASN A 297 -4.93 -2.03 13.76
CA ASN A 297 -3.96 -1.21 13.04
C ASN A 297 -4.14 -1.33 11.51
N PRO A 298 -3.44 -0.50 10.69
CA PRO A 298 -3.63 -0.48 9.23
C PRO A 298 -3.42 -1.81 8.49
N CYS A 299 -2.60 -2.71 9.02
CA CYS A 299 -2.31 -4.01 8.41
C CYS A 299 -3.14 -5.17 9.00
N GLY A 300 -3.97 -4.91 10.00
CA GLY A 300 -4.93 -5.86 10.57
C GLY A 300 -4.37 -6.87 11.56
N GLU A 301 -3.05 -6.86 11.84
CA GLU A 301 -2.41 -7.85 12.73
C GLU A 301 -2.54 -7.54 14.22
N ILE A 302 -2.98 -6.33 14.59
CA ILE A 302 -3.08 -5.94 16.00
C ILE A 302 -4.47 -5.39 16.32
N PRO A 303 -5.38 -6.22 16.83
CA PRO A 303 -6.62 -5.75 17.45
C PRO A 303 -6.30 -4.95 18.71
N LEU A 304 -6.84 -3.73 18.83
CA LEU A 304 -6.52 -2.80 19.90
C LEU A 304 -7.78 -2.13 20.46
N CYS A 305 -7.70 -1.76 21.74
CA CYS A 305 -8.62 -0.81 22.36
C CYS A 305 -8.21 0.64 22.05
N PRO A 306 -9.09 1.63 22.29
CA PRO A 306 -8.75 3.03 22.11
C PRO A 306 -7.53 3.45 22.93
N TYR A 307 -6.63 4.22 22.31
CA TYR A 307 -5.40 4.77 22.89
C TYR A 307 -4.33 3.74 23.26
N ASP A 308 -4.52 2.47 22.84
CA ASP A 308 -3.49 1.46 22.99
C ASP A 308 -2.58 1.42 21.74
N SER A 309 -1.41 0.84 21.92
CA SER A 309 -0.37 0.80 20.90
C SER A 309 0.47 -0.47 21.02
N CYS A 310 1.12 -0.85 19.92
CA CYS A 310 2.00 -1.99 19.91
C CYS A 310 3.36 -1.67 19.32
N ARG A 311 4.40 -2.22 19.92
CA ARG A 311 5.78 -2.24 19.45
C ARG A 311 6.06 -3.60 18.89
N LEU A 312 6.81 -3.66 17.81
CA LEU A 312 6.99 -4.86 17.01
C LEU A 312 8.46 -5.23 16.88
N LEU A 313 8.74 -6.51 16.91
CA LEU A 313 9.96 -7.13 16.42
C LEU A 313 9.65 -8.49 15.78
N SER A 314 10.55 -8.96 14.94
CA SER A 314 10.42 -10.26 14.26
C SER A 314 11.65 -11.13 14.50
N ILE A 315 11.43 -12.44 14.59
CA ILE A 315 12.51 -13.44 14.64
C ILE A 315 12.66 -13.99 13.22
N ASN A 316 13.90 -14.04 12.72
CA ASN A 316 14.23 -14.58 11.40
C ASN A 316 14.30 -16.11 11.46
N LEU A 317 13.23 -16.77 11.06
CA LEU A 317 13.11 -18.23 11.18
C LEU A 317 14.13 -19.00 10.36
N TYR A 318 14.56 -18.47 9.20
CA TYR A 318 15.57 -19.11 8.36
C TYR A 318 16.89 -19.37 9.10
N SER A 319 17.26 -18.48 10.03
CA SER A 319 18.53 -18.56 10.77
C SER A 319 18.64 -19.70 11.77
N TYR A 320 17.55 -20.42 11.98
CA TYR A 320 17.50 -21.61 12.86
C TYR A 320 17.53 -22.92 12.09
N VAL A 321 17.58 -22.90 10.76
CA VAL A 321 17.70 -24.13 9.96
C VAL A 321 19.18 -24.48 9.85
N LYS A 322 19.55 -25.64 10.36
CA LYS A 322 20.86 -26.28 10.18
C LYS A 322 20.85 -27.08 8.89
N ASN A 323 21.97 -27.07 8.16
CA ASN A 323 22.12 -27.74 6.86
C ASN A 323 20.96 -27.44 5.89
N PRO A 324 20.65 -26.14 5.63
CA PRO A 324 19.50 -25.76 4.83
C PRO A 324 19.58 -26.38 3.42
N PHE A 325 18.43 -26.74 2.87
CA PHE A 325 18.28 -27.32 1.53
C PHE A 325 18.98 -28.68 1.28
N THR A 326 19.32 -29.40 2.33
CA THR A 326 19.87 -30.76 2.25
C THR A 326 18.92 -31.78 2.88
N GLU A 327 19.13 -33.04 2.67
CA GLU A 327 18.38 -34.15 3.32
C GLU A 327 18.58 -34.17 4.85
N GLU A 328 19.67 -33.57 5.35
CA GLU A 328 20.00 -33.47 6.78
C GLU A 328 19.48 -32.15 7.41
N ALA A 329 18.62 -31.41 6.71
CA ALA A 329 18.07 -30.16 7.23
C ALA A 329 17.28 -30.37 8.52
N THR A 330 17.60 -29.61 9.55
CA THR A 330 16.93 -29.65 10.86
C THR A 330 16.71 -28.24 11.41
N PHE A 331 15.65 -28.03 12.17
CA PHE A 331 15.38 -26.78 12.84
C PHE A 331 15.90 -26.82 14.29
N ASP A 332 16.71 -25.85 14.67
CA ASP A 332 17.29 -25.75 16.01
C ASP A 332 16.28 -25.17 17.02
N PHE A 333 15.36 -25.99 17.50
CA PHE A 333 14.35 -25.58 18.47
C PHE A 333 14.93 -25.08 19.79
N ASP A 334 16.10 -25.55 20.22
CA ASP A 334 16.70 -25.12 21.50
C ASP A 334 17.25 -23.70 21.40
N LEU A 335 17.97 -23.40 20.33
CA LEU A 335 18.41 -22.03 20.04
C LEU A 335 17.21 -21.12 19.81
N PHE A 336 16.21 -21.57 19.10
CA PHE A 336 14.98 -20.80 18.84
C PHE A 336 14.24 -20.46 20.13
N ARG A 337 14.03 -21.44 21.04
CA ARG A 337 13.43 -21.18 22.36
C ARG A 337 14.20 -20.13 23.14
N LYS A 338 15.54 -20.27 23.20
CA LYS A 338 16.41 -19.29 23.87
C LYS A 338 16.21 -17.89 23.33
N HIS A 339 16.22 -17.73 22.02
CA HIS A 339 16.06 -16.42 21.38
C HIS A 339 14.61 -15.88 21.46
N ALA A 340 13.60 -16.74 21.46
CA ALA A 340 12.22 -16.34 21.68
C ALA A 340 11.98 -15.79 23.11
N LEU A 341 12.60 -16.39 24.13
CA LEU A 341 12.62 -15.86 25.50
C LEU A 341 13.25 -14.46 25.55
N LEU A 342 14.40 -14.29 24.89
CA LEU A 342 15.10 -13.01 24.85
C LEU A 342 14.33 -11.97 24.03
N ALA A 343 13.74 -12.35 22.90
CA ALA A 343 12.94 -11.45 22.08
C ALA A 343 11.78 -10.81 22.85
N GLN A 344 11.06 -11.61 23.64
CA GLN A 344 9.98 -11.08 24.49
C GLN A 344 10.54 -10.16 25.60
N ARG A 345 11.71 -10.48 26.16
CA ARG A 345 12.38 -9.61 27.17
C ARG A 345 12.79 -8.26 26.57
N LEU A 346 13.46 -8.29 25.39
CA LEU A 346 13.82 -7.06 24.66
C LEU A 346 12.61 -6.21 24.31
N MET A 347 11.47 -6.85 24.00
CA MET A 347 10.23 -6.10 23.72
C MET A 347 9.70 -5.38 24.96
N ASP A 348 9.79 -5.96 26.14
CA ASP A 348 9.41 -5.27 27.39
C ASP A 348 10.34 -4.07 27.68
N ASP A 349 11.64 -4.19 27.39
CA ASP A 349 12.58 -3.07 27.47
C ASP A 349 12.23 -1.96 26.47
N ILE A 350 11.77 -2.31 25.26
CA ILE A 350 11.29 -1.33 24.29
C ILE A 350 10.01 -0.63 24.78
N VAL A 351 9.16 -1.29 25.58
CA VAL A 351 8.05 -0.60 26.25
C VAL A 351 8.56 0.47 27.22
N ASP A 352 9.60 0.20 27.99
CA ASP A 352 10.18 1.19 28.91
C ASP A 352 10.82 2.36 28.14
N LEU A 353 11.52 2.07 27.03
CA LEU A 353 12.05 3.10 26.14
C LEU A 353 10.94 3.94 25.51
N GLU A 354 9.80 3.33 25.15
CA GLU A 354 8.64 4.05 24.64
C GLU A 354 8.05 4.99 25.70
N MET A 355 7.97 4.58 26.96
CA MET A 355 7.52 5.44 28.04
C MET A 355 8.39 6.70 28.16
N GLU A 356 9.73 6.56 28.05
CA GLU A 356 10.66 7.70 28.00
C GLU A 356 10.46 8.58 26.75
N LYS A 357 10.15 7.97 25.59
CA LYS A 357 9.84 8.72 24.35
C LYS A 357 8.53 9.50 24.48
N ILE A 358 7.51 8.92 25.07
CA ILE A 358 6.23 9.60 25.31
C ILE A 358 6.46 10.81 26.24
N ASP A 359 7.25 10.67 27.29
CA ASP A 359 7.59 11.80 28.17
C ASP A 359 8.27 12.94 27.40
N ARG A 360 9.23 12.63 26.52
CA ARG A 360 9.86 13.63 25.65
C ARG A 360 8.90 14.27 24.67
N ILE A 361 7.93 13.51 24.12
CA ILE A 361 6.88 14.05 23.26
C ILE A 361 6.02 15.05 24.05
N MET A 362 5.62 14.68 25.28
CA MET A 362 4.80 15.54 26.13
C MET A 362 5.56 16.81 26.56
N GLU A 363 6.87 16.70 26.86
CA GLU A 363 7.74 17.86 27.14
C GLU A 363 7.86 18.78 25.93
N LYS A 364 8.04 18.19 24.72
CA LYS A 364 8.08 18.97 23.46
C LYS A 364 6.79 19.74 23.22
N ILE A 365 5.63 19.10 23.41
CA ILE A 365 4.32 19.74 23.28
C ILE A 365 4.20 20.93 24.23
N LYS A 366 4.58 20.75 25.51
CA LYS A 366 4.56 21.86 26.49
C LYS A 366 5.44 23.04 26.07
N SER A 367 6.62 22.76 25.50
CA SER A 367 7.60 23.77 25.09
C SER A 367 7.26 24.48 23.80
N ASP A 368 6.29 24.03 23.03
CA ASP A 368 5.88 24.68 21.79
C ASP A 368 5.27 26.08 22.06
N PRO A 369 5.55 27.08 21.23
CA PRO A 369 5.14 28.46 21.49
C PRO A 369 3.64 28.72 21.25
N GLN A 370 2.87 27.72 20.78
CA GLN A 370 1.43 27.83 20.60
C GLN A 370 0.69 27.96 21.94
N ASN A 371 -0.54 28.48 21.90
CA ASN A 371 -1.34 28.57 23.11
C ASN A 371 -1.78 27.19 23.60
N ASP A 372 -2.18 27.12 24.89
CA ASP A 372 -2.50 25.85 25.54
C ASP A 372 -3.76 25.17 24.96
N GLU A 373 -4.72 25.92 24.44
CA GLU A 373 -5.93 25.37 23.83
C GLU A 373 -5.57 24.55 22.57
N VAL A 374 -4.63 25.01 21.74
CA VAL A 374 -4.17 24.29 20.56
C VAL A 374 -3.39 23.05 20.94
N LYS A 375 -2.54 23.13 21.97
CA LYS A 375 -1.71 22.02 22.46
C LYS A 375 -2.48 20.94 23.21
N HIS A 376 -3.64 21.31 23.78
CA HIS A 376 -4.39 20.44 24.67
C HIS A 376 -4.76 19.09 24.05
N ALA A 377 -5.19 19.06 22.79
CA ALA A 377 -5.61 17.84 22.12
C ALA A 377 -4.47 16.83 21.99
N GLU A 378 -3.31 17.28 21.50
CA GLU A 378 -2.14 16.41 21.34
C GLU A 378 -1.60 15.95 22.72
N TYR A 379 -1.53 16.86 23.70
CA TYR A 379 -1.04 16.52 25.03
C TYR A 379 -1.91 15.46 25.70
N HIS A 380 -3.23 15.65 25.66
CA HIS A 380 -4.19 14.71 26.26
C HIS A 380 -4.22 13.35 25.56
N LEU A 381 -4.04 13.33 24.24
CA LEU A 381 -3.87 12.09 23.47
C LEU A 381 -2.68 11.27 23.99
N TRP A 382 -1.51 11.90 24.14
CA TRP A 382 -0.30 11.22 24.62
C TRP A 382 -0.38 10.82 26.09
N GLU A 383 -1.11 11.56 26.90
CA GLU A 383 -1.41 11.19 28.30
C GLU A 383 -2.21 9.88 28.37
N LYS A 384 -3.28 9.74 27.56
CA LYS A 384 -4.06 8.50 27.45
C LYS A 384 -3.24 7.33 26.93
N ILE A 385 -2.40 7.55 25.91
CA ILE A 385 -1.52 6.52 25.37
C ILE A 385 -0.49 6.08 26.40
N LYS A 386 0.09 7.00 27.17
CA LYS A 386 1.00 6.70 28.26
C LYS A 386 0.34 5.81 29.31
N GLU A 387 -0.87 6.16 29.74
CA GLU A 387 -1.64 5.37 30.69
C GLU A 387 -1.91 3.94 30.18
N LYS A 388 -2.41 3.79 28.95
CA LYS A 388 -2.67 2.46 28.36
C LYS A 388 -1.40 1.63 28.21
N SER A 389 -0.32 2.22 27.68
CA SER A 389 0.97 1.55 27.52
C SER A 389 1.54 1.10 28.87
N GLY A 390 1.42 1.93 29.93
CA GLY A 390 1.88 1.59 31.25
C GLY A 390 1.05 0.49 31.93
N LYS A 391 -0.29 0.52 31.78
CA LYS A 391 -1.18 -0.47 32.39
C LYS A 391 -1.10 -1.85 31.74
N GLY A 392 -1.06 -1.90 30.39
CA GLY A 392 -1.08 -3.16 29.64
C GLY A 392 0.29 -3.70 29.26
N ARG A 393 1.27 -2.83 29.02
CA ARG A 393 2.62 -3.20 28.55
C ARG A 393 2.56 -4.16 27.36
N ARG A 394 1.72 -3.86 26.37
CA ARG A 394 1.49 -4.69 25.17
C ARG A 394 2.74 -4.79 24.33
N THR A 395 3.06 -6.00 23.86
CA THR A 395 4.18 -6.30 22.96
C THR A 395 3.69 -7.08 21.73
N GLY A 396 4.50 -7.10 20.69
CA GLY A 396 4.21 -7.83 19.46
C GLY A 396 5.46 -8.52 18.94
N VAL A 397 5.81 -9.66 19.52
CA VAL A 397 6.84 -10.56 19.00
C VAL A 397 6.25 -11.37 17.86
N GLY A 398 6.89 -11.34 16.71
CA GLY A 398 6.48 -12.09 15.52
C GLY A 398 7.65 -12.78 14.85
N ILE A 399 7.44 -13.15 13.60
CA ILE A 399 8.42 -13.85 12.78
C ILE A 399 8.54 -13.22 11.38
N THR A 400 9.62 -13.55 10.70
CA THR A 400 9.81 -13.34 9.26
C THR A 400 10.50 -14.58 8.67
N ALA A 401 10.55 -14.70 7.35
CA ALA A 401 11.22 -15.79 6.63
C ALA A 401 10.55 -17.19 6.76
N GLU A 402 9.26 -17.27 7.01
CA GLU A 402 8.62 -18.57 7.14
C GLU A 402 8.62 -19.35 5.83
N GLY A 403 8.37 -18.70 4.70
CA GLY A 403 8.44 -19.35 3.39
C GLY A 403 9.81 -19.96 3.09
N ASP A 404 10.88 -19.21 3.41
CA ASP A 404 12.26 -19.67 3.22
C ASP A 404 12.67 -20.73 4.24
N MET A 405 12.21 -20.65 5.48
CA MET A 405 12.42 -21.69 6.49
C MET A 405 11.82 -23.02 6.02
N ILE A 406 10.56 -23.01 5.57
CA ILE A 406 9.86 -24.20 5.06
C ILE A 406 10.64 -24.77 3.86
N ALA A 407 11.04 -23.94 2.91
CA ALA A 407 11.82 -24.36 1.75
C ALA A 407 13.19 -24.95 2.16
N ALA A 408 13.88 -24.32 3.12
CA ALA A 408 15.19 -24.77 3.62
C ALA A 408 15.12 -26.10 4.34
N MET A 409 13.98 -26.43 4.94
CA MET A 409 13.68 -27.76 5.55
C MET A 409 13.33 -28.83 4.51
N GLY A 410 13.36 -28.52 3.21
CA GLY A 410 12.94 -29.43 2.15
C GLY A 410 11.43 -29.64 2.07
N LEU A 411 10.65 -28.84 2.78
CA LEU A 411 9.20 -28.86 2.77
C LEU A 411 8.64 -27.92 1.69
N ARG A 412 7.44 -28.22 1.21
CA ARG A 412 6.76 -27.35 0.26
C ARG A 412 5.66 -26.54 0.95
N TYR A 413 5.75 -25.23 0.85
CA TYR A 413 4.73 -24.33 1.38
C TYR A 413 3.35 -24.66 0.79
N GLY A 414 2.30 -24.63 1.61
CA GLY A 414 0.94 -24.97 1.20
C GLY A 414 0.65 -26.48 1.21
N THR A 415 1.36 -27.26 2.02
CA THR A 415 1.09 -28.68 2.29
C THR A 415 0.75 -28.93 3.75
N GLU A 416 0.14 -30.08 4.06
CA GLU A 416 -0.15 -30.43 5.45
C GLU A 416 1.11 -30.62 6.30
N GLU A 417 2.19 -31.16 5.71
CA GLU A 417 3.46 -31.35 6.42
C GLU A 417 4.07 -30.00 6.79
N ALA A 418 4.13 -29.06 5.84
CA ALA A 418 4.59 -27.70 6.09
C ALA A 418 3.72 -27.02 7.15
N THR A 419 2.40 -27.21 7.10
CA THR A 419 1.47 -26.68 8.11
C THR A 419 1.75 -27.21 9.50
N LYS A 420 1.94 -28.52 9.65
CA LYS A 420 2.26 -29.13 10.95
C LYS A 420 3.58 -28.60 11.51
N PHE A 421 4.59 -28.49 10.65
CA PHE A 421 5.89 -27.95 11.05
C PHE A 421 5.79 -26.46 11.47
N ALA A 422 5.11 -25.64 10.67
CA ALA A 422 4.88 -24.22 11.01
C ALA A 422 4.15 -24.06 12.35
N VAL A 423 3.12 -24.87 12.60
CA VAL A 423 2.39 -24.86 13.88
C VAL A 423 3.29 -25.19 15.05
N GLU A 424 4.20 -26.17 14.92
CA GLU A 424 5.15 -26.50 15.98
C GLU A 424 6.12 -25.36 16.27
N VAL A 425 6.62 -24.66 15.23
CA VAL A 425 7.45 -23.46 15.37
C VAL A 425 6.68 -22.36 16.11
N HIS A 426 5.46 -22.04 15.70
CA HIS A 426 4.65 -20.98 16.33
C HIS A 426 4.19 -21.34 17.73
N LYS A 427 3.89 -22.61 18.01
CA LYS A 427 3.63 -23.10 19.36
C LYS A 427 4.84 -22.91 20.27
N THR A 428 6.02 -23.25 19.77
CA THR A 428 7.28 -23.05 20.51
C THR A 428 7.54 -21.58 20.81
N LEU A 429 7.28 -20.69 19.83
CA LEU A 429 7.35 -19.23 20.01
C LEU A 429 6.39 -18.77 21.11
N ALA A 430 5.13 -19.18 21.04
CA ALA A 430 4.09 -18.78 21.98
C ALA A 430 4.44 -19.18 23.42
N LEU A 431 4.75 -20.45 23.62
CA LEU A 431 5.12 -20.96 24.95
C LEU A 431 6.36 -20.27 25.51
N SER A 432 7.37 -19.99 24.67
CA SER A 432 8.58 -19.30 25.06
C SER A 432 8.32 -17.82 25.43
N ALA A 433 7.58 -17.09 24.61
CA ALA A 433 7.24 -15.68 24.89
C ALA A 433 6.43 -15.52 26.18
N TYR A 434 5.45 -16.40 26.37
CA TYR A 434 4.65 -16.41 27.61
C TYR A 434 5.47 -16.83 28.83
N ARG A 435 6.38 -17.79 28.71
CA ARG A 435 7.32 -18.16 29.77
C ARG A 435 8.21 -16.95 30.14
N SER A 436 8.74 -16.23 29.15
CA SER A 436 9.51 -15.02 29.37
C SER A 436 8.70 -13.94 30.10
N SER A 437 7.44 -13.72 29.67
CA SER A 437 6.56 -12.73 30.30
C SER A 437 6.24 -13.06 31.76
N VAL A 438 6.06 -14.35 32.09
CA VAL A 438 5.89 -14.85 33.47
C VAL A 438 7.17 -14.66 34.30
N THR A 439 8.33 -14.99 33.73
CA THR A 439 9.63 -14.75 34.39
C THR A 439 9.84 -13.26 34.68
N MET A 440 9.54 -12.41 33.72
CA MET A 440 9.61 -10.97 33.92
C MET A 440 8.58 -10.46 34.94
N ALA A 441 7.42 -11.07 35.06
CA ALA A 441 6.48 -10.72 36.12
C ALA A 441 7.04 -10.98 37.52
N GLN A 442 7.82 -12.05 37.71
CA GLN A 442 8.51 -12.32 38.96
C GLN A 442 9.66 -11.35 39.25
N GLU A 443 10.38 -10.94 38.19
CA GLU A 443 11.54 -10.04 38.30
C GLU A 443 11.15 -8.56 38.39
N ARG A 444 10.13 -8.16 37.61
CA ARG A 444 9.79 -6.75 37.32
C ARG A 444 8.37 -6.37 37.75
N GLY A 445 7.57 -7.33 38.25
CA GLY A 445 6.13 -7.18 38.52
C GLY A 445 5.24 -7.48 37.30
N ALA A 446 4.06 -8.01 37.54
CA ALA A 446 3.04 -8.22 36.50
C ALA A 446 2.52 -6.88 35.98
N PHE A 447 1.86 -6.89 34.77
CA PHE A 447 1.15 -5.69 34.32
C PHE A 447 0.08 -5.30 35.33
N SER A 448 -0.14 -4.00 35.56
CA SER A 448 -0.76 -3.48 36.78
C SER A 448 -2.20 -3.88 37.03
N ILE A 449 -2.92 -4.29 35.99
CA ILE A 449 -4.33 -4.72 36.08
C ILE A 449 -4.50 -6.24 35.95
N PHE A 450 -3.40 -7.02 36.02
CA PHE A 450 -3.48 -8.47 35.90
C PHE A 450 -4.34 -9.08 37.02
N GLU A 451 -5.29 -9.94 36.61
CA GLU A 451 -6.15 -10.71 37.49
C GLU A 451 -6.40 -12.10 36.88
N ALA A 452 -5.87 -13.16 37.50
CA ALA A 452 -5.86 -14.51 36.96
C ALA A 452 -7.26 -15.08 36.64
N GLU A 453 -8.27 -14.76 37.47
CA GLU A 453 -9.65 -15.25 37.32
C GLU A 453 -10.31 -14.74 36.01
N ARG A 454 -9.94 -13.56 35.52
CA ARG A 454 -10.47 -12.98 34.29
C ARG A 454 -10.06 -13.77 33.05
N GLU A 455 -8.87 -14.37 33.10
CA GLU A 455 -8.29 -15.08 31.95
C GLU A 455 -8.49 -16.58 31.97
N ARG A 456 -8.97 -17.15 33.08
CA ARG A 456 -9.09 -18.60 33.31
C ARG A 456 -9.78 -19.35 32.17
N ASN A 457 -10.80 -18.78 31.57
CA ASN A 457 -11.63 -19.38 30.55
C ASN A 457 -11.29 -18.92 29.12
N ASN A 458 -10.27 -18.07 28.95
CA ASN A 458 -9.89 -17.60 27.63
C ASN A 458 -9.33 -18.77 26.80
N PRO A 459 -9.77 -18.99 25.55
CA PRO A 459 -9.37 -20.14 24.73
C PRO A 459 -7.85 -20.22 24.49
N PHE A 460 -7.16 -19.07 24.35
CA PHE A 460 -5.71 -19.06 24.18
C PHE A 460 -5.00 -19.54 25.46
N VAL A 461 -5.46 -19.11 26.63
CA VAL A 461 -4.93 -19.56 27.93
C VAL A 461 -5.18 -21.06 28.15
N LEU A 462 -6.35 -21.56 27.73
CA LEU A 462 -6.66 -22.99 27.83
C LEU A 462 -5.75 -23.84 26.93
N ARG A 463 -5.39 -23.34 25.76
CA ARG A 463 -4.38 -24.02 24.89
C ARG A 463 -2.99 -24.03 25.53
N ILE A 464 -2.57 -22.95 26.20
CA ILE A 464 -1.33 -22.95 26.99
C ILE A 464 -1.41 -24.01 28.09
N LYS A 465 -2.54 -24.09 28.81
CA LYS A 465 -2.74 -25.08 29.88
C LYS A 465 -2.60 -26.51 29.39
N GLU A 466 -3.13 -26.80 28.20
CA GLU A 466 -3.04 -28.13 27.58
C GLU A 466 -1.59 -28.43 27.14
N ALA A 467 -0.90 -27.45 26.55
CA ALA A 467 0.42 -27.65 25.98
C ALA A 467 1.56 -27.62 27.01
N ASP A 468 1.44 -26.79 28.04
CA ASP A 468 2.41 -26.63 29.15
C ASP A 468 1.67 -26.29 30.45
N PRO A 469 1.22 -27.32 31.22
CA PRO A 469 0.49 -27.13 32.48
C PRO A 469 1.30 -26.38 33.54
N GLN A 470 2.64 -26.49 33.52
CA GLN A 470 3.50 -25.77 34.47
C GLN A 470 3.54 -24.27 34.14
N LEU A 471 3.67 -23.91 32.85
CA LEU A 471 3.57 -22.51 32.41
C LEU A 471 2.22 -21.90 32.84
N TYR A 472 1.12 -22.61 32.62
CA TYR A 472 -0.19 -22.15 33.06
C TYR A 472 -0.25 -21.94 34.58
N SER A 473 0.23 -22.89 35.38
CA SER A 473 0.26 -22.76 36.84
C SER A 473 1.05 -21.53 37.30
N ASP A 474 2.23 -21.33 36.71
CA ASP A 474 3.09 -20.19 37.01
C ASP A 474 2.43 -18.87 36.59
N MET A 475 1.77 -18.86 35.44
CA MET A 475 1.04 -17.68 34.94
C MET A 475 -0.11 -17.28 35.86
N MET A 476 -0.88 -18.25 36.35
CA MET A 476 -1.97 -18.00 37.29
C MET A 476 -1.45 -17.54 38.66
N LYS A 477 -0.28 -18.01 39.08
CA LYS A 477 0.32 -17.67 40.38
C LYS A 477 1.07 -16.35 40.40
N TYR A 478 1.87 -16.07 39.38
CA TYR A 478 2.79 -14.94 39.36
C TYR A 478 2.35 -13.82 38.41
N GLY A 479 1.38 -14.09 37.54
CA GLY A 479 0.96 -13.18 36.49
C GLY A 479 1.89 -13.16 35.29
N ARG A 480 1.65 -12.22 34.40
CA ARG A 480 2.49 -11.88 33.25
C ARG A 480 2.92 -10.43 33.28
N ARG A 481 4.06 -10.13 32.67
CA ARG A 481 4.56 -8.76 32.50
C ARG A 481 3.75 -7.97 31.46
N ASN A 482 3.20 -8.67 30.45
CA ASN A 482 2.59 -8.10 29.25
C ASN A 482 1.18 -8.63 29.07
N ILE A 483 0.21 -7.77 28.75
CA ILE A 483 -1.21 -8.12 28.56
C ILE A 483 -1.41 -9.01 27.32
N ALA A 484 -0.59 -8.82 26.27
CA ALA A 484 -0.51 -9.65 25.09
C ALA A 484 0.93 -9.59 24.53
N CYS A 485 1.37 -10.66 23.81
CA CYS A 485 2.78 -10.86 23.51
C CYS A 485 3.08 -11.00 22.02
N LEU A 486 2.18 -11.59 21.21
CA LEU A 486 2.50 -12.14 19.91
C LEU A 486 1.67 -11.53 18.78
N THR A 487 2.33 -11.21 17.65
CA THR A 487 1.65 -10.79 16.42
C THR A 487 2.50 -11.09 15.20
N ILE A 488 1.88 -11.35 14.06
CA ILE A 488 2.61 -11.55 12.80
C ILE A 488 2.40 -10.33 11.92
N ALA A 489 3.42 -9.47 11.90
CA ALA A 489 3.46 -8.27 11.07
C ALA A 489 3.84 -8.60 9.60
N PRO A 490 3.53 -7.72 8.63
CA PRO A 490 3.87 -7.97 7.22
C PRO A 490 5.37 -8.10 6.95
N THR A 491 6.23 -7.42 7.72
CA THR A 491 7.70 -7.36 7.57
C THR A 491 8.22 -7.01 6.17
N GLY A 492 7.38 -6.43 5.30
CA GLY A 492 7.70 -6.24 3.88
C GLY A 492 8.99 -5.46 3.59
N THR A 493 9.33 -4.43 4.40
CA THR A 493 10.58 -3.68 4.22
C THR A 493 11.75 -4.33 4.96
N THR A 494 11.51 -4.90 6.15
CA THR A 494 12.56 -5.55 6.93
C THR A 494 13.04 -6.85 6.30
N SER A 495 12.17 -7.56 5.58
CA SER A 495 12.55 -8.77 4.82
C SER A 495 13.53 -8.49 3.68
N LEU A 496 13.58 -7.28 3.14
CA LEU A 496 14.63 -6.89 2.19
C LEU A 496 16.01 -6.86 2.84
N MET A 497 16.10 -6.46 4.11
CA MET A 497 17.36 -6.43 4.86
C MET A 497 17.76 -7.82 5.38
N THR A 498 16.80 -8.68 5.72
CA THR A 498 17.08 -10.09 6.03
C THR A 498 17.35 -10.93 4.78
N GLN A 499 17.01 -10.40 3.60
CA GLN A 499 17.12 -11.08 2.31
C GLN A 499 16.33 -12.40 2.26
N THR A 500 15.11 -12.37 2.84
CA THR A 500 14.21 -13.52 3.01
C THR A 500 12.78 -13.18 2.57
N THR A 501 11.91 -14.19 2.62
CA THR A 501 10.46 -14.00 2.53
C THR A 501 9.93 -13.21 3.73
N SER A 502 8.79 -12.55 3.57
CA SER A 502 8.20 -11.67 4.59
C SER A 502 7.10 -12.36 5.40
N GLY A 503 7.08 -12.15 6.73
CA GLY A 503 6.07 -12.73 7.62
C GLY A 503 5.89 -14.23 7.41
N ILE A 504 4.62 -14.66 7.34
CA ILE A 504 4.26 -16.04 6.98
C ILE A 504 4.05 -16.25 5.47
N GLU A 505 4.41 -15.27 4.64
CA GLU A 505 4.17 -15.36 3.20
C GLU A 505 5.12 -16.36 2.51
N PRO A 506 4.66 -17.07 1.47
CA PRO A 506 5.56 -17.79 0.58
C PRO A 506 6.41 -16.81 -0.22
N VAL A 507 7.44 -17.32 -0.90
CA VAL A 507 8.19 -16.49 -1.86
C VAL A 507 7.25 -15.95 -2.93
N PHE A 508 7.42 -14.69 -3.30
CA PHE A 508 6.60 -14.11 -4.38
C PHE A 508 6.94 -14.78 -5.73
N LEU A 509 8.21 -14.71 -6.13
CA LEU A 509 8.79 -15.43 -7.26
C LEU A 509 10.24 -15.78 -6.92
N PRO A 510 10.71 -17.02 -7.15
CA PRO A 510 12.11 -17.41 -6.93
C PRO A 510 13.05 -16.69 -7.89
N VAL A 511 12.55 -16.37 -9.10
CA VAL A 511 13.28 -15.69 -10.16
C VAL A 511 12.34 -14.74 -10.88
N TYR A 512 12.76 -13.49 -11.10
CA TYR A 512 11.96 -12.50 -11.82
C TYR A 512 12.84 -11.57 -12.64
N THR A 513 12.28 -10.98 -13.69
CA THR A 513 12.97 -9.99 -14.51
C THR A 513 12.72 -8.60 -13.97
N ARG A 514 13.78 -7.83 -13.80
CA ARG A 514 13.71 -6.42 -13.43
C ARG A 514 14.16 -5.57 -14.61
N ARG A 515 13.49 -4.44 -14.80
CA ARG A 515 13.86 -3.42 -15.79
C ARG A 515 14.57 -2.27 -15.11
N ARG A 516 15.71 -1.86 -15.66
CA ARG A 516 16.41 -0.63 -15.29
C ARG A 516 16.43 0.29 -16.51
N LYS A 517 16.01 1.54 -16.31
CA LYS A 517 16.13 2.55 -17.35
C LYS A 517 17.61 2.82 -17.62
N VAL A 518 18.01 2.77 -18.88
CA VAL A 518 19.37 3.07 -19.34
C VAL A 518 19.47 4.58 -19.48
N ASN A 519 20.46 5.19 -18.83
CA ASN A 519 20.72 6.61 -18.99
C ASN A 519 21.57 6.88 -20.25
N PRO A 520 21.47 8.07 -20.87
CA PRO A 520 22.22 8.39 -22.09
C PRO A 520 23.74 8.25 -21.99
N ASN A 521 24.29 8.24 -20.77
CA ASN A 521 25.73 8.11 -20.50
C ASN A 521 26.17 6.68 -20.18
N ASP A 522 25.28 5.71 -20.14
CA ASP A 522 25.57 4.29 -19.87
C ASP A 522 26.00 3.62 -21.18
N THR A 523 27.29 3.74 -21.57
CA THR A 523 27.82 3.29 -22.88
C THR A 523 28.08 1.78 -22.97
N GLU A 524 28.07 1.06 -21.85
CA GLU A 524 28.38 -0.39 -21.78
C GLU A 524 27.16 -1.27 -21.53
N VAL A 525 25.96 -0.69 -21.54
CA VAL A 525 24.72 -1.39 -21.18
C VAL A 525 23.97 -1.83 -22.42
N HIS A 526 23.58 -3.11 -22.47
CA HIS A 526 22.72 -3.65 -23.52
C HIS A 526 21.28 -3.15 -23.34
N VAL A 527 20.66 -2.62 -24.39
CA VAL A 527 19.25 -2.22 -24.40
C VAL A 527 18.42 -3.43 -24.82
N ASP A 528 17.65 -3.98 -23.87
CA ASP A 528 16.79 -5.15 -24.11
C ASP A 528 15.36 -4.76 -24.49
N TYR A 529 14.92 -3.56 -24.10
CA TYR A 529 13.57 -3.09 -24.33
C TYR A 529 13.54 -1.58 -24.46
N VAL A 530 12.80 -1.09 -25.43
CA VAL A 530 12.46 0.33 -25.57
C VAL A 530 10.96 0.45 -25.38
N ASP A 531 10.53 1.31 -24.48
CA ASP A 531 9.08 1.53 -24.25
C ASP A 531 8.45 2.40 -25.34
N GLU A 532 7.15 2.60 -25.24
CA GLU A 532 6.36 3.34 -26.23
C GLU A 532 6.70 4.85 -26.28
N VAL A 533 7.39 5.36 -25.25
CA VAL A 533 7.89 6.76 -25.18
C VAL A 533 9.35 6.89 -25.60
N GLY A 534 10.01 5.80 -25.99
CA GLY A 534 11.39 5.79 -26.47
C GLY A 534 12.45 5.67 -25.37
N ASP A 535 12.05 5.39 -24.12
CA ASP A 535 12.99 5.11 -23.04
C ASP A 535 13.56 3.69 -23.18
N SER A 536 14.90 3.63 -23.13
CA SER A 536 15.64 2.39 -23.21
C SER A 536 15.79 1.73 -21.85
N PHE A 537 15.61 0.41 -21.79
CA PHE A 537 15.72 -0.38 -20.57
C PHE A 537 16.62 -1.60 -20.79
N GLU A 538 17.41 -1.88 -19.78
CA GLU A 538 18.08 -3.15 -19.60
C GLU A 538 17.16 -4.06 -18.78
N GLU A 539 16.96 -5.30 -19.24
CA GLU A 539 16.29 -6.36 -18.50
C GLU A 539 17.33 -7.29 -17.89
N TYR A 540 17.30 -7.44 -16.59
CA TYR A 540 18.17 -8.38 -15.90
C TYR A 540 17.38 -9.28 -14.96
N ILE A 541 17.85 -10.52 -14.86
CA ILE A 541 17.23 -11.54 -14.03
C ILE A 541 17.68 -11.33 -12.59
N VAL A 542 16.71 -11.26 -11.69
CA VAL A 542 16.92 -11.19 -10.24
C VAL A 542 16.46 -12.50 -9.62
N TYR A 543 17.36 -13.10 -8.88
CA TYR A 543 17.09 -14.31 -8.12
C TYR A 543 16.80 -13.96 -6.68
N HIS A 544 15.79 -14.62 -6.08
CA HIS A 544 15.60 -14.57 -4.64
C HIS A 544 16.84 -15.13 -3.93
N LYS A 545 17.31 -14.45 -2.88
CA LYS A 545 18.61 -14.76 -2.26
C LYS A 545 18.69 -16.21 -1.75
N LYS A 546 17.61 -16.71 -1.13
CA LYS A 546 17.57 -18.08 -0.63
C LYS A 546 17.46 -19.13 -1.74
N PHE A 547 16.90 -18.76 -2.89
CA PHE A 547 16.95 -19.59 -4.08
C PHE A 547 18.39 -19.69 -4.65
N LEU A 548 19.16 -18.59 -4.65
CA LEU A 548 20.58 -18.63 -5.00
C LEU A 548 21.39 -19.51 -4.03
N GLU A 549 21.06 -19.44 -2.73
CA GLU A 549 21.70 -20.29 -1.72
C GLU A 549 21.40 -21.78 -1.97
N TRP A 550 20.13 -22.11 -2.28
CA TRP A 550 19.72 -23.45 -2.72
C TRP A 550 20.51 -23.89 -3.97
N MET A 551 20.66 -23.04 -4.97
CA MET A 551 21.46 -23.35 -6.18
C MET A 551 22.91 -23.69 -5.82
N LYS A 552 23.57 -22.88 -5.00
CA LYS A 552 24.96 -23.11 -4.57
C LYS A 552 25.13 -24.43 -3.84
N ILE A 553 24.24 -24.73 -2.87
CA ILE A 553 24.29 -25.96 -2.08
C ILE A 553 24.10 -27.18 -2.97
N ASN A 554 23.29 -27.08 -4.02
CA ASN A 554 23.07 -28.17 -4.99
C ASN A 554 24.05 -28.18 -6.16
N GLY A 555 25.19 -27.45 -6.06
CA GLY A 555 26.26 -27.47 -7.05
C GLY A 555 25.93 -26.81 -8.39
N LEU A 556 24.95 -25.93 -8.40
CA LEU A 556 24.55 -25.19 -9.61
C LEU A 556 25.35 -23.88 -9.75
N ASP A 557 25.73 -23.55 -10.98
CA ASP A 557 26.47 -22.32 -11.26
C ASP A 557 25.58 -21.09 -11.17
N THR A 558 25.76 -20.26 -10.14
CA THR A 558 24.98 -19.03 -9.92
C THR A 558 25.46 -17.84 -10.77
N THR A 559 26.56 -17.99 -11.52
CA THR A 559 27.12 -16.95 -12.42
C THR A 559 26.65 -17.11 -13.86
N LYS A 560 26.15 -18.32 -14.21
CA LYS A 560 25.63 -18.63 -15.54
C LYS A 560 24.37 -17.82 -15.84
N LYS A 561 24.30 -17.25 -17.05
CA LYS A 561 23.06 -16.71 -17.61
C LYS A 561 22.18 -17.86 -18.09
N TYR A 562 21.14 -18.18 -17.33
CA TYR A 562 20.16 -19.21 -17.67
C TYR A 562 19.09 -18.68 -18.61
N THR A 563 18.68 -19.50 -19.56
CA THR A 563 17.50 -19.25 -20.39
C THR A 563 16.22 -19.43 -19.56
N GLN A 564 15.11 -18.86 -20.01
CA GLN A 564 13.82 -19.01 -19.32
C GLN A 564 13.39 -20.48 -19.14
N ALA A 565 13.70 -21.35 -20.12
CA ALA A 565 13.41 -22.77 -20.04
C ALA A 565 14.25 -23.46 -18.93
N GLU A 566 15.53 -23.13 -18.85
CA GLU A 566 16.42 -23.63 -17.78
C GLU A 566 15.99 -23.10 -16.40
N ILE A 567 15.59 -21.81 -16.30
CA ILE A 567 15.06 -21.24 -15.05
C ILE A 567 13.81 -21.99 -14.60
N ASN A 568 12.89 -22.26 -15.52
CA ASN A 568 11.67 -23.01 -15.19
C ASN A 568 11.99 -24.43 -14.73
N ASP A 569 13.00 -25.07 -15.30
CA ASP A 569 13.48 -26.39 -14.86
C ASP A 569 14.14 -26.34 -13.46
N LEU A 570 14.98 -25.32 -13.22
CA LEU A 570 15.58 -25.08 -11.90
C LEU A 570 14.49 -24.90 -10.82
N VAL A 571 13.49 -24.07 -11.09
CA VAL A 571 12.37 -23.83 -10.16
C VAL A 571 11.61 -25.13 -9.91
N LYS A 572 11.36 -25.96 -10.94
CA LYS A 572 10.67 -27.26 -10.79
C LYS A 572 11.42 -28.24 -9.88
N ARG A 573 12.75 -28.19 -9.85
CA ARG A 573 13.59 -29.06 -9.00
C ARG A 573 13.77 -28.51 -7.59
N SER A 574 13.41 -27.25 -7.35
CA SER A 574 13.58 -26.59 -6.07
C SER A 574 12.38 -26.80 -5.13
N PRO A 575 12.55 -26.60 -3.81
CA PRO A 575 11.45 -26.61 -2.84
C PRO A 575 10.44 -25.48 -3.04
N TYR A 576 10.75 -24.49 -3.88
CA TYR A 576 9.86 -23.39 -4.24
C TYR A 576 8.84 -23.73 -5.34
N TYR A 577 8.92 -24.94 -5.93
CA TYR A 577 7.97 -25.36 -6.97
C TYR A 577 6.55 -25.51 -6.42
N LYS A 578 5.58 -24.83 -7.04
CA LYS A 578 4.17 -24.73 -6.56
C LYS A 578 4.06 -24.25 -5.11
N ALA A 579 5.01 -23.43 -4.69
CA ALA A 579 5.09 -22.85 -3.36
C ALA A 579 5.32 -21.32 -3.43
N THR A 580 4.98 -20.70 -4.56
CA THR A 580 5.04 -19.24 -4.74
C THR A 580 3.69 -18.58 -4.43
N ALA A 581 3.68 -17.29 -4.24
CA ALA A 581 2.45 -16.56 -3.95
C ALA A 581 1.33 -16.78 -4.99
N ASN A 582 1.72 -17.00 -6.27
CA ASN A 582 0.80 -17.11 -7.40
C ASN A 582 0.41 -18.54 -7.78
N ASP A 583 1.05 -19.57 -7.21
CA ASP A 583 0.82 -20.96 -7.60
C ASP A 583 0.69 -21.94 -6.42
N VAL A 584 0.74 -21.44 -5.18
CA VAL A 584 0.48 -22.25 -3.98
C VAL A 584 -0.97 -22.73 -3.95
N ASP A 585 -1.24 -23.83 -3.25
CA ASP A 585 -2.61 -24.18 -2.88
C ASP A 585 -3.16 -23.13 -1.90
N TRP A 586 -3.98 -22.19 -2.42
CA TRP A 586 -4.49 -21.07 -1.63
C TRP A 586 -5.41 -21.49 -0.49
N LEU A 587 -6.16 -22.62 -0.63
CA LEU A 587 -6.97 -23.15 0.46
C LEU A 587 -6.09 -23.68 1.58
N MET A 588 -5.03 -24.40 1.23
CA MET A 588 -4.06 -24.87 2.22
C MET A 588 -3.31 -23.71 2.89
N LYS A 589 -2.98 -22.64 2.13
CA LYS A 589 -2.42 -21.41 2.71
C LYS A 589 -3.33 -20.81 3.77
N VAL A 590 -4.62 -20.72 3.51
CA VAL A 590 -5.63 -20.21 4.45
C VAL A 590 -5.77 -21.11 5.67
N ARG A 591 -5.80 -22.42 5.48
CA ARG A 591 -5.81 -23.41 6.58
C ARG A 591 -4.57 -23.32 7.46
N MET A 592 -3.41 -23.16 6.84
CA MET A 592 -2.14 -22.94 7.54
C MET A 592 -2.20 -21.67 8.40
N GLN A 593 -2.70 -20.54 7.85
CA GLN A 593 -2.93 -19.33 8.62
C GLN A 593 -3.84 -19.57 9.83
N GLY A 594 -4.97 -20.26 9.66
CA GLY A 594 -5.89 -20.57 10.74
C GLY A 594 -5.26 -21.47 11.81
N ALA A 595 -4.43 -22.43 11.40
CA ALA A 595 -3.72 -23.32 12.34
C ALA A 595 -2.65 -22.56 13.14
N ILE A 596 -1.90 -21.68 12.51
CA ILE A 596 -0.91 -20.78 13.15
C ILE A 596 -1.61 -19.78 14.08
N GLN A 597 -2.77 -19.24 13.67
CA GLN A 597 -3.51 -18.24 14.45
C GLN A 597 -3.84 -18.70 15.87
N LYS A 598 -3.98 -20.00 16.09
CA LYS A 598 -4.20 -20.57 17.43
C LYS A 598 -3.06 -20.29 18.41
N TRP A 599 -1.86 -20.00 17.90
CA TRP A 599 -0.65 -19.72 18.67
C TRP A 599 -0.21 -18.23 18.59
N VAL A 600 -1.06 -17.35 18.08
CA VAL A 600 -0.85 -15.91 18.02
C VAL A 600 -2.01 -15.21 18.72
N ASP A 601 -1.73 -14.57 19.84
CA ASP A 601 -2.76 -13.94 20.69
C ASP A 601 -3.38 -12.69 20.04
N HIS A 602 -2.61 -11.87 19.33
CA HIS A 602 -3.17 -10.84 18.44
C HIS A 602 -3.68 -11.45 17.13
N SER A 603 -3.26 -10.94 16.00
CA SER A 603 -3.68 -11.41 14.69
C SER A 603 -2.48 -11.61 13.75
N ILE A 604 -2.75 -11.94 12.52
CA ILE A 604 -1.77 -12.21 11.47
C ILE A 604 -2.09 -11.31 10.28
N SER A 605 -1.11 -10.53 9.84
CA SER A 605 -1.19 -9.84 8.56
C SER A 605 -0.76 -10.79 7.44
N VAL A 606 -1.68 -11.11 6.56
CA VAL A 606 -1.44 -12.01 5.42
C VAL A 606 -2.28 -11.57 4.24
N THR A 607 -1.71 -11.75 3.05
CA THR A 607 -2.41 -11.50 1.79
C THR A 607 -2.43 -12.76 0.94
N VAL A 608 -3.61 -13.20 0.53
CA VAL A 608 -3.75 -14.27 -0.46
C VAL A 608 -3.63 -13.63 -1.84
N ASN A 609 -2.48 -13.83 -2.48
CA ASN A 609 -2.23 -13.31 -3.84
C ASN A 609 -2.82 -14.28 -4.86
N LEU A 610 -3.62 -13.78 -5.77
CA LEU A 610 -4.32 -14.54 -6.79
C LEU A 610 -3.95 -14.03 -8.19
N PRO A 611 -3.79 -14.91 -9.18
CA PRO A 611 -3.58 -14.49 -10.56
C PRO A 611 -4.84 -13.79 -11.12
N ASN A 612 -4.66 -13.00 -12.17
CA ASN A 612 -5.73 -12.18 -12.76
C ASN A 612 -6.96 -12.98 -13.24
N ASN A 613 -6.78 -14.22 -13.65
CA ASN A 613 -7.80 -15.06 -14.29
C ASN A 613 -8.68 -15.87 -13.34
N VAL A 614 -8.63 -15.60 -12.02
CA VAL A 614 -9.49 -16.26 -11.04
C VAL A 614 -10.87 -15.62 -11.01
N ASP A 615 -11.88 -16.43 -10.70
CA ASP A 615 -13.27 -16.01 -10.54
C ASP A 615 -13.61 -15.58 -9.09
N GLU A 616 -14.76 -14.97 -8.92
CA GLU A 616 -15.27 -14.55 -7.60
C GLU A 616 -15.62 -15.75 -6.71
N ALA A 617 -15.96 -16.89 -7.31
CA ALA A 617 -16.32 -18.09 -6.58
C ALA A 617 -15.13 -18.61 -5.76
N LEU A 618 -13.90 -18.51 -6.28
CA LEU A 618 -12.68 -18.84 -5.52
C LEU A 618 -12.48 -17.89 -4.35
N VAL A 619 -12.68 -16.57 -4.54
CA VAL A 619 -12.58 -15.58 -3.47
C VAL A 619 -13.58 -15.88 -2.34
N ASN A 620 -14.84 -16.17 -2.70
CA ASN A 620 -15.84 -16.59 -1.73
C ASN A 620 -15.40 -17.84 -0.96
N LYS A 621 -14.91 -18.86 -1.66
CA LYS A 621 -14.45 -20.12 -1.04
C LYS A 621 -13.29 -19.87 -0.07
N LEU A 622 -12.35 -19.00 -0.40
CA LEU A 622 -11.21 -18.65 0.45
C LEU A 622 -11.64 -17.92 1.73
N TYR A 623 -12.56 -16.96 1.62
CA TYR A 623 -13.09 -16.25 2.80
C TYR A 623 -13.90 -17.17 3.73
N VAL A 624 -14.74 -18.05 3.17
CA VAL A 624 -15.51 -19.02 3.97
C VAL A 624 -14.56 -20.01 4.65
N GLU A 625 -13.50 -20.47 3.97
CA GLU A 625 -12.49 -21.32 4.56
C GLU A 625 -11.70 -20.60 5.66
N ALA A 626 -11.35 -19.32 5.48
CA ALA A 626 -10.68 -18.50 6.50
C ALA A 626 -11.52 -18.41 7.78
N TRP A 627 -12.82 -18.15 7.64
CA TRP A 627 -13.75 -18.15 8.77
C TRP A 627 -13.79 -19.51 9.49
N ARG A 628 -13.98 -20.61 8.74
CA ARG A 628 -14.05 -21.98 9.29
C ARG A 628 -12.75 -22.43 9.93
N SER A 629 -11.62 -22.00 9.41
CA SER A 629 -10.29 -22.32 9.95
C SER A 629 -9.92 -21.52 11.20
N GLY A 630 -10.76 -20.54 11.60
CA GLY A 630 -10.52 -19.69 12.77
C GLY A 630 -9.50 -18.59 12.55
N CYS A 631 -9.31 -18.11 11.31
CA CYS A 631 -8.55 -16.90 11.04
C CYS A 631 -9.24 -15.69 11.69
N LYS A 632 -8.47 -14.73 12.17
CA LYS A 632 -8.98 -13.46 12.70
C LYS A 632 -9.21 -12.41 11.61
N GLY A 633 -8.54 -12.53 10.47
CA GLY A 633 -8.72 -11.69 9.30
C GLY A 633 -8.20 -12.36 8.04
N CYS A 634 -8.62 -11.87 6.89
CA CYS A 634 -8.15 -12.34 5.59
C CYS A 634 -8.21 -11.20 4.58
N THR A 635 -7.13 -10.99 3.86
CA THR A 635 -7.04 -10.03 2.75
C THR A 635 -6.71 -10.79 1.47
N ILE A 636 -7.41 -10.44 0.39
CA ILE A 636 -7.18 -11.03 -0.93
C ILE A 636 -6.68 -9.93 -1.87
N TYR A 637 -5.66 -10.26 -2.64
CA TYR A 637 -5.17 -9.42 -3.71
C TYR A 637 -5.16 -10.21 -5.03
N ARG A 638 -5.94 -9.77 -6.00
CA ARG A 638 -5.92 -10.33 -7.35
C ARG A 638 -5.03 -9.47 -8.25
N ASP A 639 -4.13 -10.11 -9.00
CA ASP A 639 -3.22 -9.40 -9.90
C ASP A 639 -4.00 -8.49 -10.86
N GLY A 640 -3.60 -7.21 -10.94
CA GLY A 640 -4.27 -6.18 -11.72
C GLY A 640 -5.53 -5.56 -11.09
N SER A 641 -5.88 -5.89 -9.83
CA SER A 641 -7.00 -5.26 -9.12
C SER A 641 -6.69 -3.84 -8.61
N ARG A 642 -5.40 -3.47 -8.51
CA ARG A 642 -4.94 -2.12 -8.18
C ARG A 642 -3.85 -1.68 -9.16
N SER A 643 -3.84 -0.40 -9.55
CA SER A 643 -2.74 0.20 -10.30
C SER A 643 -1.50 0.36 -9.41
N GLY A 644 -0.34 -0.04 -9.90
CA GLY A 644 0.96 0.23 -9.25
C GLY A 644 1.57 -0.88 -8.41
N VAL A 645 1.03 -2.09 -8.38
CA VAL A 645 1.62 -3.27 -7.71
C VAL A 645 2.23 -4.20 -8.76
N MET A 646 3.40 -4.77 -8.45
CA MET A 646 4.30 -5.55 -9.31
C MET A 646 3.62 -6.32 -10.46
N ILE A 647 4.13 -6.11 -11.68
CA ILE A 647 3.64 -6.79 -12.90
C ILE A 647 4.45 -8.08 -13.07
N SER A 648 3.78 -9.24 -13.09
CA SER A 648 4.42 -10.49 -13.48
C SER A 648 4.64 -10.52 -15.00
N VAL A 649 5.85 -10.82 -15.44
CA VAL A 649 6.31 -10.75 -16.85
C VAL A 649 5.63 -11.79 -17.78
N SER A 650 4.74 -12.64 -17.28
CA SER A 650 4.12 -13.73 -18.08
C SER A 650 3.06 -13.31 -19.11
N LYS A 651 2.79 -12.01 -19.31
CA LYS A 651 1.70 -11.55 -20.21
C LYS A 651 2.05 -11.42 -21.70
N LYS A 652 3.35 -11.52 -22.11
CA LYS A 652 3.70 -11.34 -23.54
C LYS A 652 3.63 -12.60 -24.41
N ASP A 653 3.65 -13.80 -23.85
CA ASP A 653 3.72 -15.04 -24.63
C ASP A 653 2.36 -15.67 -24.99
N LYS A 654 1.24 -15.15 -24.50
CA LYS A 654 -0.10 -15.71 -24.81
C LYS A 654 -0.84 -15.07 -25.97
N LYS A 655 -0.32 -13.98 -26.58
CA LYS A 655 -0.97 -13.35 -27.75
C LYS A 655 -0.47 -13.85 -29.12
N LYS A 656 0.44 -14.84 -29.16
CA LYS A 656 0.99 -15.39 -30.43
C LYS A 656 0.59 -16.85 -30.74
N LYS A 657 -0.40 -17.42 -30.05
CA LYS A 657 -0.86 -18.78 -30.33
C LYS A 657 -2.38 -18.89 -30.46
N ASN A 658 -2.98 -18.13 -31.33
CA ASN A 658 -4.30 -18.47 -31.92
C ASN A 658 -4.46 -17.72 -33.24
N ASP A 659 -3.71 -18.14 -34.23
CA ASP A 659 -4.07 -18.05 -35.65
C ASP A 659 -3.13 -18.98 -36.40
N ASN A 660 -3.54 -20.20 -36.56
CA ASN A 660 -3.16 -21.04 -37.70
C ASN A 660 -4.12 -22.23 -37.78
N GLY A 661 -5.04 -22.13 -38.68
CA GLY A 661 -5.90 -23.21 -39.13
C GLY A 661 -6.64 -22.83 -40.38
N ARG A 662 -5.94 -22.79 -41.52
CA ARG A 662 -6.46 -23.25 -42.80
C ARG A 662 -5.33 -23.37 -43.82
N GLU A 663 -5.06 -24.59 -44.18
CA GLU A 663 -4.28 -24.99 -45.35
C GLU A 663 -4.97 -24.51 -46.65
N THR A 664 -4.17 -24.01 -47.58
CA THR A 664 -4.26 -24.48 -48.98
C THR A 664 -2.94 -24.14 -49.70
N SER A 665 -2.49 -25.17 -50.38
CA SER A 665 -1.36 -25.38 -51.25
C SER A 665 -1.15 -24.40 -52.37
N GLN A 666 0.11 -24.21 -52.76
CA GLN A 666 0.76 -24.50 -54.02
C GLN A 666 1.76 -23.44 -54.48
N ASP A 667 2.98 -23.93 -54.59
CA ASP A 667 4.05 -23.74 -55.56
C ASP A 667 4.28 -22.42 -56.31
N SER A 668 5.45 -21.86 -56.21
CA SER A 668 6.49 -21.97 -57.25
C SER A 668 7.64 -20.99 -57.00
N ASP A 669 8.84 -21.50 -57.13
CA ASP A 669 10.15 -20.93 -57.35
C ASP A 669 10.29 -19.52 -57.89
N LEU A 670 11.29 -18.76 -57.37
CA LEU A 670 12.52 -18.42 -58.04
C LEU A 670 13.23 -17.21 -57.39
N ASN A 671 14.45 -17.47 -56.98
CA ASN A 671 15.66 -16.61 -56.99
C ASN A 671 15.52 -15.07 -57.08
N SER A 672 16.09 -14.31 -56.15
CA SER A 672 17.44 -13.77 -56.28
C SER A 672 17.64 -12.52 -55.45
N SER A 673 18.90 -12.39 -55.03
CA SER A 673 19.63 -11.16 -54.68
C SER A 673 19.35 -10.50 -53.35
N GLU A 674 20.35 -10.68 -52.47
CA GLU A 674 20.70 -9.81 -51.37
C GLU A 674 20.84 -8.36 -51.85
N GLU A 675 19.96 -7.47 -51.33
CA GLU A 675 20.28 -6.06 -51.21
C GLU A 675 20.19 -5.67 -49.73
N LYS A 676 21.40 -5.36 -49.18
CA LYS A 676 21.57 -4.65 -47.91
C LYS A 676 20.89 -3.28 -48.05
N HIS A 677 19.71 -3.11 -47.49
CA HIS A 677 19.20 -1.77 -47.20
C HIS A 677 19.83 -1.25 -45.92
N GLU A 678 20.83 -0.42 -46.03
CA GLU A 678 21.20 0.57 -45.02
C GLU A 678 19.97 1.44 -44.75
N HIS A 679 19.35 1.32 -43.58
CA HIS A 679 18.38 2.29 -43.09
C HIS A 679 19.11 3.59 -42.81
N VAL A 680 19.24 4.44 -43.82
CA VAL A 680 19.56 5.85 -43.65
C VAL A 680 18.38 6.48 -42.96
N CYS A 681 18.53 6.84 -41.70
CA CYS A 681 17.58 7.74 -41.01
C CYS A 681 17.52 9.03 -41.82
N THR A 682 16.50 9.22 -42.60
CA THR A 682 16.17 10.54 -43.17
C THR A 682 15.83 11.47 -42.03
N PRO A 683 16.52 12.63 -41.88
CA PRO A 683 16.13 13.59 -40.90
C PRO A 683 14.66 14.01 -41.13
N PRO A 684 13.88 14.28 -40.07
CA PRO A 684 12.49 14.67 -40.21
C PRO A 684 12.43 15.92 -41.11
N GLN A 685 11.42 15.95 -41.99
CA GLN A 685 11.16 17.08 -42.85
C GLN A 685 11.23 18.37 -42.02
N VAL A 686 11.91 19.40 -42.59
CA VAL A 686 12.05 20.72 -41.95
C VAL A 686 10.67 21.23 -41.58
N VAL A 687 10.45 21.56 -40.29
CA VAL A 687 9.21 22.16 -39.81
C VAL A 687 8.93 23.41 -40.62
N GLU A 688 7.77 23.49 -41.27
CA GLU A 688 7.35 24.68 -42.00
C GLU A 688 7.37 25.91 -41.04
N GLU A 689 7.96 26.99 -41.49
CA GLU A 689 8.05 28.19 -40.70
C GLU A 689 6.63 28.73 -40.39
N ARG A 690 6.35 28.97 -39.10
CA ARG A 690 5.02 29.44 -38.66
C ARG A 690 4.67 30.76 -39.34
N PRO A 691 3.59 30.83 -40.13
CA PRO A 691 3.09 32.09 -40.66
C PRO A 691 2.75 33.10 -39.55
N GLN A 692 2.88 34.39 -39.85
CA GLN A 692 2.51 35.45 -38.90
C GLN A 692 1.05 35.34 -38.45
N VAL A 693 0.15 34.94 -39.36
CA VAL A 693 -1.28 34.83 -39.11
C VAL A 693 -1.73 33.41 -39.44
N LEU A 694 -2.43 32.76 -38.50
CA LEU A 694 -3.07 31.46 -38.69
C LEU A 694 -4.59 31.61 -38.55
N ASP A 695 -5.34 30.89 -39.35
CA ASP A 695 -6.76 30.70 -39.12
C ASP A 695 -6.97 29.97 -37.81
N CYS A 696 -8.04 30.24 -37.10
CA CYS A 696 -8.27 29.74 -35.78
C CYS A 696 -9.71 29.32 -35.57
N ASP A 697 -9.89 28.13 -35.03
CA ASP A 697 -11.15 27.68 -34.46
C ASP A 697 -11.19 27.88 -32.94
N VAL A 698 -12.36 28.28 -32.43
CA VAL A 698 -12.61 28.55 -31.01
C VAL A 698 -13.52 27.46 -30.43
N VAL A 699 -13.01 26.69 -29.50
CA VAL A 699 -13.74 25.59 -28.82
C VAL A 699 -13.88 25.92 -27.35
N ARG A 700 -15.12 25.90 -26.84
CA ARG A 700 -15.40 26.13 -25.42
C ARG A 700 -15.58 24.83 -24.68
N PHE A 701 -15.07 24.74 -23.48
CA PHE A 701 -15.20 23.57 -22.62
C PHE A 701 -15.27 24.01 -21.14
N GLN A 702 -15.48 23.05 -20.25
CA GLN A 702 -15.39 23.27 -18.81
C GLN A 702 -14.14 22.55 -18.27
N ASN A 703 -13.41 23.23 -17.38
CA ASN A 703 -12.39 22.62 -16.56
C ASN A 703 -12.83 22.79 -15.10
N ASN A 704 -13.16 21.68 -14.45
CA ASN A 704 -13.87 21.66 -13.18
C ASN A 704 -15.21 22.44 -13.30
N LYS A 705 -15.43 23.50 -12.60
CA LYS A 705 -16.64 24.35 -12.68
C LYS A 705 -16.43 25.62 -13.49
N GLU A 706 -15.23 25.86 -13.99
CA GLU A 706 -14.84 27.07 -14.71
C GLU A 706 -15.09 26.95 -16.22
N LYS A 707 -15.41 28.05 -16.85
CA LYS A 707 -15.56 28.13 -18.33
C LYS A 707 -14.20 28.38 -18.95
N TRP A 708 -13.80 27.53 -19.87
CA TRP A 708 -12.53 27.61 -20.58
C TRP A 708 -12.72 27.67 -22.07
N VAL A 709 -11.71 28.18 -22.78
CA VAL A 709 -11.67 28.27 -24.22
C VAL A 709 -10.35 27.75 -24.77
N ALA A 710 -10.42 27.00 -25.86
CA ALA A 710 -9.26 26.58 -26.66
C ALA A 710 -9.31 27.32 -28.00
N PHE A 711 -8.14 27.83 -28.39
CA PHE A 711 -7.87 28.41 -29.72
C PHE A 711 -7.00 27.39 -30.48
N VAL A 712 -7.55 26.81 -31.53
CA VAL A 712 -6.82 25.86 -32.38
C VAL A 712 -6.39 26.59 -33.64
N GLY A 713 -5.11 26.94 -33.76
CA GLY A 713 -4.51 27.54 -34.94
C GLY A 713 -4.30 26.51 -36.03
N LEU A 714 -4.74 26.82 -37.26
CA LEU A 714 -4.75 25.91 -38.40
C LEU A 714 -3.76 26.39 -39.45
N LEU A 715 -2.95 25.44 -39.96
CA LEU A 715 -2.16 25.63 -41.20
C LEU A 715 -2.64 24.64 -42.23
N ASP A 716 -3.12 25.15 -43.36
CA ASP A 716 -3.76 24.36 -44.45
C ASP A 716 -4.87 23.44 -43.97
N GLY A 717 -5.68 23.91 -43.00
CA GLY A 717 -6.78 23.18 -42.43
C GLY A 717 -6.41 22.12 -41.37
N TYR A 718 -5.10 21.92 -41.12
CA TYR A 718 -4.58 20.99 -40.10
C TYR A 718 -4.19 21.72 -38.82
N PRO A 719 -4.48 21.19 -37.61
CA PRO A 719 -4.08 21.78 -36.36
C PRO A 719 -2.56 21.95 -36.27
N TYR A 720 -2.10 23.18 -36.09
CA TYR A 720 -0.70 23.54 -36.03
C TYR A 720 -0.28 24.00 -34.62
N GLU A 721 -1.18 24.65 -33.91
CA GLU A 721 -0.97 25.07 -32.52
C GLU A 721 -2.28 25.14 -31.76
N ILE A 722 -2.20 25.05 -30.44
CA ILE A 722 -3.34 25.20 -29.53
C ILE A 722 -2.97 26.11 -28.37
N PHE A 723 -3.90 27.01 -27.97
CA PHE A 723 -3.78 27.84 -26.77
C PHE A 723 -5.07 27.65 -25.95
N THR A 724 -4.94 27.61 -24.62
CA THR A 724 -6.08 27.42 -23.73
C THR A 724 -6.06 28.39 -22.58
N GLY A 725 -7.23 28.93 -22.22
CA GLY A 725 -7.34 29.89 -21.12
C GLY A 725 -8.74 29.96 -20.52
N LEU A 726 -8.82 30.62 -19.37
CA LEU A 726 -10.05 30.85 -18.65
C LEU A 726 -10.90 31.88 -19.41
N GLN A 727 -12.21 31.66 -19.50
CA GLN A 727 -13.18 32.59 -20.02
C GLN A 727 -13.87 33.32 -18.86
N ASP A 728 -13.23 34.35 -18.36
CA ASP A 728 -13.64 35.16 -17.22
C ASP A 728 -13.34 36.65 -17.43
N ASP A 729 -14.09 37.50 -16.75
CA ASP A 729 -13.98 38.95 -16.90
C ASP A 729 -12.76 39.55 -16.13
N ASP A 730 -12.37 38.89 -15.03
CA ASP A 730 -11.31 39.40 -14.13
C ASP A 730 -9.95 38.72 -14.35
N GLU A 731 -9.92 37.37 -14.58
CA GLU A 731 -8.69 36.58 -14.65
C GLU A 731 -8.47 35.87 -16.01
N GLY A 732 -9.25 36.19 -17.03
CA GLY A 732 -9.22 35.49 -18.30
C GLY A 732 -9.47 36.35 -19.52
N ILE A 733 -10.23 35.83 -20.45
CA ILE A 733 -10.66 36.57 -21.66
C ILE A 733 -12.17 36.50 -21.84
N VAL A 734 -12.77 37.60 -22.29
CA VAL A 734 -14.19 37.68 -22.63
C VAL A 734 -14.39 37.51 -24.12
N LEU A 735 -15.12 36.45 -24.52
CA LEU A 735 -15.51 36.26 -25.91
C LEU A 735 -17.02 36.03 -26.04
N PRO A 736 -17.67 36.76 -26.98
CA PRO A 736 -19.08 36.52 -27.30
C PRO A 736 -19.33 35.06 -27.70
N LYS A 737 -20.43 34.46 -27.25
CA LYS A 737 -20.77 33.07 -27.57
C LYS A 737 -20.84 32.76 -29.07
N SER A 738 -21.11 33.77 -29.88
CA SER A 738 -21.19 33.65 -31.34
C SER A 738 -19.85 33.55 -32.06
N VAL A 739 -18.73 33.78 -31.36
CA VAL A 739 -17.39 33.70 -31.94
C VAL A 739 -16.91 32.26 -31.86
N THR A 740 -16.89 31.57 -33.01
CA THR A 740 -16.40 30.18 -33.16
C THR A 740 -15.17 30.07 -34.05
N LYS A 741 -14.81 31.15 -34.76
CA LYS A 741 -13.66 31.22 -35.65
C LYS A 741 -12.98 32.61 -35.53
N GLY A 742 -11.72 32.65 -35.91
CA GLY A 742 -10.93 33.87 -35.93
C GLY A 742 -9.53 33.64 -36.49
N LYS A 743 -8.59 34.50 -36.08
CA LYS A 743 -7.17 34.39 -36.49
C LYS A 743 -6.27 34.56 -35.30
N ILE A 744 -5.19 33.78 -35.23
CA ILE A 744 -4.10 33.98 -34.27
C ILE A 744 -2.95 34.70 -34.94
N ILE A 745 -2.60 35.88 -34.42
CA ILE A 745 -1.54 36.76 -34.95
C ILE A 745 -0.34 36.69 -34.01
N LYS A 746 0.80 36.28 -34.54
CA LYS A 746 2.08 36.30 -33.81
C LYS A 746 2.72 37.70 -33.98
N GLN A 747 2.91 38.40 -32.87
CA GLN A 747 3.65 39.65 -32.81
C GLN A 747 5.04 39.47 -32.24
N THR A 748 6.01 40.21 -32.70
CA THR A 748 7.36 40.24 -32.14
C THR A 748 7.57 41.56 -31.43
N ASN A 749 7.84 41.53 -30.14
CA ASN A 749 8.07 42.69 -29.31
C ASN A 749 9.47 43.27 -29.59
N ALA A 750 9.73 44.53 -29.16
CA ALA A 750 11.00 45.20 -29.36
C ALA A 750 12.20 44.48 -28.68
N ASP A 751 11.96 43.69 -27.66
CA ASP A 751 12.94 42.84 -26.94
C ASP A 751 13.18 41.48 -27.57
N GLY A 752 12.53 41.18 -28.72
CA GLY A 752 12.63 39.89 -29.41
C GLY A 752 11.71 38.82 -28.86
N THR A 753 10.93 39.07 -27.80
CA THR A 753 9.91 38.11 -27.30
C THR A 753 8.69 38.09 -28.22
N HIS A 754 7.90 37.02 -28.13
CA HIS A 754 6.74 36.83 -28.95
C HIS A 754 5.44 36.96 -28.16
N ARG A 755 4.50 37.77 -28.66
CA ARG A 755 3.13 37.92 -28.18
C ARG A 755 2.16 37.28 -29.19
N TYR A 756 1.10 36.70 -28.71
CA TYR A 756 0.03 36.10 -29.53
C TYR A 756 -1.28 36.79 -29.26
N ASP A 757 -1.92 37.31 -30.33
CA ASP A 757 -3.19 38.00 -30.28
C ASP A 757 -4.25 37.20 -31.03
N PHE A 758 -5.52 37.24 -30.54
CA PHE A 758 -6.64 36.63 -31.23
C PHE A 758 -7.55 37.69 -31.83
N GLN A 759 -7.78 37.66 -33.13
CA GLN A 759 -8.63 38.59 -33.87
C GLN A 759 -9.84 37.84 -34.43
N PHE A 760 -11.05 38.44 -34.25
CA PHE A 760 -12.29 37.93 -34.83
C PHE A 760 -13.16 39.07 -35.37
N GLU A 761 -14.08 38.72 -36.27
CA GLU A 761 -15.09 39.68 -36.82
C GLU A 761 -16.40 39.49 -36.04
N ASN A 762 -16.97 40.60 -35.58
CA ASN A 762 -18.30 40.59 -34.98
C ASN A 762 -19.40 40.52 -36.03
N LYS A 763 -20.66 40.29 -35.63
CA LYS A 763 -21.83 40.21 -36.57
C LYS A 763 -22.05 41.44 -37.47
N ARG A 764 -21.36 42.57 -37.18
CA ARG A 764 -21.44 43.82 -37.96
C ARG A 764 -20.21 44.05 -38.86
N GLY A 765 -19.32 43.03 -38.96
CA GLY A 765 -18.12 43.11 -39.81
C GLY A 765 -16.96 43.90 -39.20
N TYR A 766 -17.04 44.31 -37.92
CA TYR A 766 -15.90 44.99 -37.22
C TYR A 766 -14.94 43.95 -36.69
N LYS A 767 -13.64 44.19 -36.96
CA LYS A 767 -12.55 43.36 -36.41
C LYS A 767 -12.29 43.74 -34.95
N THR A 768 -12.32 42.78 -34.07
CA THR A 768 -11.97 42.94 -32.65
C THR A 768 -10.76 42.08 -32.36
N THR A 769 -9.76 42.65 -31.67
CA THR A 769 -8.53 41.93 -31.30
C THR A 769 -8.44 41.80 -29.78
N VAL A 770 -8.23 40.57 -29.32
CA VAL A 770 -7.85 40.27 -27.94
C VAL A 770 -6.34 40.15 -27.93
N GLU A 771 -5.66 41.12 -27.32
CA GLU A 771 -4.20 41.19 -27.28
C GLU A 771 -3.64 40.37 -26.11
N GLY A 772 -2.43 39.80 -26.31
CA GLY A 772 -1.62 39.21 -25.25
C GLY A 772 -2.20 37.93 -24.65
N LEU A 773 -2.59 36.91 -25.46
CA LEU A 773 -3.07 35.66 -24.95
C LEU A 773 -2.09 35.01 -23.93
N SER A 774 -0.77 35.11 -24.19
CA SER A 774 0.26 34.60 -23.31
C SER A 774 0.35 35.26 -21.94
N GLU A 775 -0.13 36.52 -21.85
CA GLU A 775 -0.10 37.32 -20.62
C GLU A 775 -1.35 37.13 -19.77
N LYS A 776 -2.45 36.69 -20.42
CA LYS A 776 -3.76 36.50 -19.80
C LYS A 776 -4.08 35.08 -19.39
N PHE A 777 -3.29 34.11 -19.84
CA PHE A 777 -3.54 32.70 -19.55
C PHE A 777 -2.64 32.19 -18.43
N ASN A 778 -3.18 31.24 -17.64
CA ASN A 778 -2.43 30.60 -16.57
C ASN A 778 -1.14 29.95 -17.12
N PRO A 779 0.05 30.31 -16.57
CA PRO A 779 1.35 29.86 -17.10
C PRO A 779 1.52 28.33 -17.17
N GLU A 780 0.93 27.57 -16.26
CA GLU A 780 1.02 26.11 -16.25
C GLU A 780 0.32 25.52 -17.47
N TYR A 781 -0.94 25.85 -17.68
CA TYR A 781 -1.72 25.38 -18.83
C TYR A 781 -1.23 25.96 -20.16
N TRP A 782 -0.68 27.16 -20.14
CA TRP A 782 0.01 27.74 -21.28
C TRP A 782 1.23 26.91 -21.70
N ASN A 783 2.01 26.40 -20.74
CA ASN A 783 3.17 25.56 -21.02
C ASN A 783 2.75 24.20 -21.57
N TYR A 784 1.69 23.56 -21.06
CA TYR A 784 1.16 22.32 -21.64
C TYR A 784 0.66 22.53 -23.08
N ALA A 785 -0.09 23.58 -23.31
CA ALA A 785 -0.57 23.94 -24.65
C ALA A 785 0.59 24.20 -25.63
N LYS A 786 1.68 24.82 -25.16
CA LYS A 786 2.89 25.07 -25.92
C LYS A 786 3.62 23.77 -26.31
N LEU A 787 3.69 22.78 -25.39
CA LEU A 787 4.26 21.47 -25.69
C LEU A 787 3.40 20.71 -26.72
N ILE A 788 2.08 20.71 -26.58
CA ILE A 788 1.16 20.11 -27.53
C ILE A 788 1.29 20.79 -28.89
N SER A 789 1.38 22.12 -28.94
CA SER A 789 1.64 22.86 -30.18
C SER A 789 2.97 22.46 -30.81
N GLY A 790 4.01 22.16 -30.02
CA GLY A 790 5.26 21.61 -30.51
C GLY A 790 5.08 20.31 -31.27
N VAL A 791 4.32 19.37 -30.69
CA VAL A 791 4.01 18.05 -31.30
C VAL A 791 3.17 18.22 -32.58
N LEU A 792 2.17 19.10 -32.58
CA LEU A 792 1.31 19.38 -33.74
C LEU A 792 2.12 19.92 -34.93
N ARG A 793 3.11 20.78 -34.69
CA ARG A 793 4.01 21.36 -35.71
C ARG A 793 4.82 20.30 -36.47
N TYR A 794 5.13 19.17 -35.82
CA TYR A 794 5.77 18.02 -36.44
C TYR A 794 4.80 17.07 -37.12
N ARG A 795 3.53 17.47 -37.28
CA ARG A 795 2.46 16.74 -37.95
C ARG A 795 2.27 15.31 -37.42
N MET A 796 2.42 15.15 -36.08
CA MET A 796 2.02 13.89 -35.45
C MET A 796 0.54 13.64 -35.76
N PRO A 797 0.12 12.42 -36.16
CA PRO A 797 -1.28 12.09 -36.39
C PRO A 797 -2.19 12.53 -35.23
N ILE A 798 -3.32 13.15 -35.53
CA ILE A 798 -4.17 13.80 -34.51
C ILE A 798 -4.71 12.82 -33.49
N ASP A 799 -5.03 11.61 -33.88
CA ASP A 799 -5.46 10.52 -33.01
C ASP A 799 -4.37 10.16 -31.98
N HIS A 800 -3.09 10.19 -32.40
CA HIS A 800 -1.94 9.98 -31.47
C HIS A 800 -1.76 11.18 -30.52
N VAL A 801 -1.98 12.41 -31.00
CA VAL A 801 -1.94 13.61 -30.14
C VAL A 801 -3.07 13.57 -29.10
N ILE A 802 -4.27 13.14 -29.49
CA ILE A 802 -5.41 12.96 -28.59
C ILE A 802 -5.08 11.91 -27.52
N HIS A 803 -4.49 10.79 -27.92
CA HIS A 803 -4.07 9.75 -26.99
C HIS A 803 -2.99 10.26 -26.02
N LEU A 804 -2.02 11.03 -26.52
CA LEU A 804 -0.98 11.66 -25.70
C LEU A 804 -1.60 12.60 -24.65
N VAL A 805 -2.53 13.47 -25.06
CA VAL A 805 -3.22 14.40 -24.16
C VAL A 805 -4.04 13.64 -23.11
N GLY A 806 -4.75 12.59 -23.51
CA GLY A 806 -5.54 11.73 -22.62
C GLY A 806 -4.69 11.00 -21.57
N SER A 807 -3.42 10.72 -21.92
CA SER A 807 -2.47 10.05 -21.00
C SER A 807 -1.84 10.98 -19.97
N LEU A 808 -1.98 12.32 -20.08
CA LEU A 808 -1.41 13.27 -19.13
C LEU A 808 -2.03 13.08 -17.73
N GLN A 809 -1.17 13.01 -16.73
CA GLN A 809 -1.58 12.99 -15.32
C GLN A 809 -1.54 14.42 -14.76
N LEU A 810 -2.69 15.05 -14.62
CA LEU A 810 -2.86 16.36 -14.04
C LEU A 810 -3.35 16.24 -12.59
N LYS A 811 -3.09 17.26 -11.77
CA LYS A 811 -3.40 17.23 -10.34
C LYS A 811 -4.90 17.11 -10.01
N ASP A 812 -5.78 17.55 -10.91
CA ASP A 812 -7.24 17.52 -10.75
C ASP A 812 -7.88 16.68 -11.86
N GLU A 813 -8.33 15.48 -11.53
CA GLU A 813 -9.04 14.58 -12.44
C GLU A 813 -10.54 14.51 -12.10
N SER A 814 -11.30 15.53 -12.49
CA SER A 814 -12.76 15.46 -12.54
C SER A 814 -13.25 15.05 -13.94
N ILE A 815 -14.54 14.71 -14.07
CA ILE A 815 -15.17 14.34 -15.36
C ILE A 815 -14.97 15.44 -16.43
N ASN A 816 -14.90 16.71 -16.02
CA ASN A 816 -14.66 17.85 -16.89
C ASN A 816 -13.28 18.43 -16.60
N THR A 817 -12.23 17.85 -17.16
CA THR A 817 -10.85 18.27 -16.99
C THR A 817 -10.36 19.07 -18.19
N TRP A 818 -9.26 19.81 -18.00
CA TRP A 818 -8.57 20.52 -19.08
C TRP A 818 -8.18 19.56 -20.23
N LYS A 819 -7.67 18.36 -19.91
CA LYS A 819 -7.29 17.36 -20.95
C LYS A 819 -8.48 16.95 -21.80
N ASN A 820 -9.64 16.70 -21.18
CA ASN A 820 -10.87 16.34 -21.93
C ASN A 820 -11.34 17.50 -22.83
N GLY A 821 -11.12 18.75 -22.40
CA GLY A 821 -11.40 19.93 -23.19
C GLY A 821 -10.50 20.07 -24.41
N VAL A 822 -9.19 19.82 -24.25
CA VAL A 822 -8.21 19.80 -25.33
C VAL A 822 -8.45 18.64 -26.28
N GLU A 823 -8.71 17.43 -25.78
CA GLU A 823 -9.12 16.28 -26.60
C GLU A 823 -10.34 16.63 -27.47
N ARG A 824 -11.39 17.20 -26.88
CA ARG A 824 -12.59 17.63 -27.60
C ARG A 824 -12.26 18.64 -28.70
N ALA A 825 -11.35 19.58 -28.44
CA ALA A 825 -10.92 20.57 -29.42
C ALA A 825 -10.21 19.94 -30.62
N LEU A 826 -9.45 18.85 -30.39
CA LEU A 826 -8.68 18.17 -31.43
C LEU A 826 -9.47 17.04 -32.14
N LYS A 827 -10.43 16.37 -31.48
CA LYS A 827 -11.21 15.25 -32.03
C LYS A 827 -11.94 15.57 -33.36
N LYS A 828 -12.35 16.81 -33.57
CA LYS A 828 -13.02 17.23 -34.79
C LYS A 828 -12.13 17.26 -36.06
N TYR A 829 -10.80 17.11 -35.87
CA TYR A 829 -9.85 17.06 -36.98
C TYR A 829 -9.36 15.63 -37.29
N VAL A 830 -9.87 14.61 -36.59
CA VAL A 830 -9.63 13.20 -36.92
C VAL A 830 -10.46 12.83 -38.12
N THR A 831 -9.84 12.20 -39.11
CA THR A 831 -10.54 11.77 -40.34
C THR A 831 -11.62 10.74 -40.02
N ASP A 832 -12.83 10.93 -40.57
CA ASP A 832 -13.92 9.99 -40.38
C ASP A 832 -13.54 8.58 -40.89
N GLY A 833 -13.92 7.55 -40.11
CA GLY A 833 -13.56 6.16 -40.40
C GLY A 833 -12.23 5.73 -39.79
N THR A 834 -11.46 6.63 -39.10
CA THR A 834 -10.25 6.25 -38.40
C THR A 834 -10.58 5.29 -37.23
N THR A 835 -10.03 4.07 -37.29
CA THR A 835 -10.23 3.06 -36.23
C THR A 835 -9.43 3.39 -34.97
N VAL A 836 -10.03 3.16 -33.79
CA VAL A 836 -9.37 3.34 -32.52
C VAL A 836 -8.77 2.02 -32.06
N SER A 837 -7.46 1.89 -32.13
CA SER A 837 -6.75 0.68 -31.68
C SER A 837 -6.77 0.56 -30.15
N GLY A 838 -7.12 -0.62 -29.62
CA GLY A 838 -7.04 -0.92 -28.19
C GLY A 838 -8.21 -0.44 -27.33
N GLN A 839 -9.30 0.07 -27.92
CA GLN A 839 -10.54 0.36 -27.21
C GLN A 839 -11.68 -0.52 -27.70
N THR A 840 -12.40 -1.12 -26.76
CA THR A 840 -13.61 -1.93 -27.05
C THR A 840 -14.87 -1.08 -26.86
N CYS A 841 -15.89 -1.37 -27.65
CA CYS A 841 -17.20 -0.76 -27.45
C CYS A 841 -17.78 -1.16 -26.07
N PRO A 842 -18.17 -0.20 -25.22
CA PRO A 842 -18.67 -0.52 -23.88
C PRO A 842 -20.01 -1.24 -23.86
N ILE A 843 -20.73 -1.29 -25.04
CA ILE A 843 -22.03 -1.92 -25.14
C ILE A 843 -21.92 -3.35 -25.70
N CYS A 844 -21.10 -3.58 -26.73
CA CYS A 844 -21.01 -4.90 -27.39
C CYS A 844 -19.65 -5.59 -27.17
N GLY A 845 -18.69 -4.96 -26.52
CA GLY A 845 -17.36 -5.52 -26.24
C GLY A 845 -16.44 -5.72 -27.45
N GLN A 846 -16.83 -5.27 -28.64
CA GLN A 846 -16.04 -5.44 -29.86
C GLN A 846 -15.09 -4.25 -30.10
N GLU A 847 -13.92 -4.50 -30.67
CA GLU A 847 -12.95 -3.48 -31.10
C GLU A 847 -13.31 -2.90 -32.45
N THR A 848 -14.49 -2.30 -32.57
CA THR A 848 -15.06 -1.76 -33.80
C THR A 848 -15.45 -0.29 -33.67
N LEU A 849 -14.71 0.44 -32.82
CA LEU A 849 -14.92 1.88 -32.68
C LEU A 849 -14.18 2.66 -33.76
N VAL A 850 -14.90 3.56 -34.42
CA VAL A 850 -14.35 4.48 -35.42
C VAL A 850 -14.75 5.91 -35.11
N TYR A 851 -13.93 6.88 -35.51
CA TYR A 851 -14.29 8.30 -35.46
C TYR A 851 -15.26 8.62 -36.61
N GLN A 852 -16.35 9.30 -36.28
CA GLN A 852 -17.26 9.89 -37.24
C GLN A 852 -17.79 11.22 -36.71
N GLU A 853 -17.55 12.32 -37.45
CA GLU A 853 -17.87 13.70 -37.05
C GLU A 853 -17.36 14.06 -35.63
N GLY A 854 -16.17 13.55 -35.25
CA GLY A 854 -15.56 13.76 -33.93
C GLY A 854 -16.17 12.95 -32.80
N CYS A 855 -17.12 12.07 -33.06
CA CYS A 855 -17.70 11.09 -32.13
C CYS A 855 -17.13 9.70 -32.38
N LEU A 856 -17.02 8.86 -31.31
CA LEU A 856 -16.70 7.46 -31.45
C LEU A 856 -18.00 6.68 -31.70
N ILE A 857 -18.07 5.99 -32.83
CA ILE A 857 -19.21 5.16 -33.19
C ILE A 857 -18.75 3.72 -33.33
N CYS A 858 -19.50 2.79 -32.75
CA CYS A 858 -19.26 1.37 -32.90
C CYS A 858 -19.91 0.90 -34.22
N THR A 859 -19.13 0.42 -35.19
CA THR A 859 -19.63 -0.09 -36.46
C THR A 859 -20.41 -1.40 -36.32
N ASN A 860 -20.27 -2.12 -35.19
CA ASN A 860 -20.98 -3.38 -34.95
C ASN A 860 -22.37 -3.18 -34.32
N CYS A 861 -22.53 -2.31 -33.32
CA CYS A 861 -23.81 -2.16 -32.62
C CYS A 861 -24.45 -0.77 -32.75
N GLY A 862 -23.82 0.16 -33.48
CA GLY A 862 -24.32 1.52 -33.66
C GLY A 862 -24.21 2.42 -32.41
N ALA A 863 -23.62 1.94 -31.31
CA ALA A 863 -23.43 2.75 -30.11
C ALA A 863 -22.52 3.93 -30.41
N SER A 864 -22.92 5.14 -30.00
CA SER A 864 -22.11 6.34 -30.20
C SER A 864 -21.76 6.98 -28.86
N ARG A 865 -20.51 7.48 -28.75
CA ARG A 865 -20.00 8.24 -27.60
C ARG A 865 -19.45 9.54 -28.13
N CYS A 866 -20.24 10.61 -28.02
CA CYS A 866 -19.78 11.98 -28.22
C CYS A 866 -19.30 12.51 -26.86
N GLY A 867 -18.01 12.83 -26.72
CA GLY A 867 -17.36 13.25 -25.48
C GLY A 867 -17.76 14.63 -25.00
#